data_ae97d220a6b83e4ac79a672a3697da1c
#
_entry.id   ae97d220a6b83e4ac79a672a3697da1c
#
_cell.length_a   1.000
_cell.length_b   1.000
_cell.length_c   1.000
_cell.angle_alpha   90.00
_cell.angle_beta   90.00
_cell.angle_gamma   90.00
#
_symmetry.space_group_name_H-M   'P 1'
#
loop_
_entity.id
_entity.type
_entity.pdbx_description
1 polymer ?
#
loop_
_entity_poly.entity_id
_entity_poly.type
_entity_poly.pdbx_seq_one_letter_code
_entity_poly.pdbx_strand_id
1 'polypeptide(L)'
;MAFSDWLAVLGQTRVEDVTNSGIGSFAMCSFGRGCLVLTGAAALWTAAGLVAAEPLLLYVSPVGNDGWSGALAEPKPDLTDGPLATLVGARDAIRRLRAGGATERPVEVRVRGGLYRPTEPIVFEPQDSGTELCPVAYVAYPGETPILSGGVPISGFTPWQGQVLRADLPADLGGPDGFRSLFVAGERHVRARYPNYDPADPYRKGFLYVRPDCFGEAVGAAHNAGDWLEWDVAVPTDGTYHVWLLYAHGMKQLGRDDMAGQTSFSVDGGEKTVLTNLPDSGGWQQFAWAKTATLSLQAGARTLRWTNDQGGGLNFDALVLTDDPDWSAASWRLPPVAPGRQRVIIQGEDYKASNGLQIARGSGLAATQSKTEFPFASGQVKLSWAEAPEAEVHLWPSSPASCRAFNEIVKLERIDAAAGLMGVSGKEAAVEICSGDRYFVENLMEELDCPGEWYLDRQARVLYLWPTAPLTGDTPVIAPRLTRLFEFRGEPEKPVRWIRLSGLTLQETDFTPDDGFVAYGRSTDGVLTLRETEGITIENCRLRNLGKAGLHSKRGSTTRIVGNEICYGAEGGIYVDESPRGTVISDNHIHHLGWVYKHVAGISTGDQVHGALIAHNHVHDTTRWGISLAHHTSTNNIVEYNHLHDLNTETYDTGGLEVTQHSREHRTQSIFRYNLIHDTGGYSSMMGRDMWNSWGIYLDSFAGGFTVHHNVVYGAQDGGLMVQGGKDNKIFNNLFVDNGPRRQILIANFANNSSGTEFHHNIVAFASPESVAVYAGRRMPETVATWDRNLYWLAGGGLRFCLPGDEPYAQWFRPFEFWRGLGFDKESVVADPQFVAAARHDYRLADTSPALSLGFEPIDLSTVGPRR
;
A
#
# COMPACT_ATOMS: atom_id res chain seq x y z
N MET A 1 10.29 9.16 19.38
CA MET A 1 9.26 8.92 20.42
C MET A 1 7.84 8.92 19.87
N ALA A 2 7.64 9.03 18.60
CA ALA A 2 6.31 9.06 17.98
C ALA A 2 5.72 7.67 17.62
N PHE A 3 6.40 6.58 17.91
CA PHE A 3 5.98 5.24 17.52
C PHE A 3 5.47 4.34 18.65
N SER A 4 5.65 4.71 19.92
CA SER A 4 5.21 3.87 21.04
C SER A 4 3.73 3.99 21.39
N ASP A 5 3.04 5.00 20.90
CA ASP A 5 1.64 5.26 21.27
C ASP A 5 0.63 4.69 20.26
N TRP A 6 1.11 4.18 19.15
CA TRP A 6 0.29 3.67 18.05
C TRP A 6 -0.49 2.38 18.37
N LEU A 7 -0.03 1.60 19.34
CA LEU A 7 -0.66 0.32 19.72
C LEU A 7 -1.77 0.43 20.77
N ALA A 8 -1.95 1.58 21.40
CA ALA A 8 -2.98 1.74 22.44
C ALA A 8 -4.40 1.88 21.88
N VAL A 9 -4.55 2.22 20.61
CA VAL A 9 -5.87 2.48 19.98
C VAL A 9 -6.49 1.23 19.35
N LEU A 10 -5.71 0.17 19.07
CA LEU A 10 -6.22 -1.06 18.45
C LEU A 10 -6.53 -2.20 19.45
N GLY A 11 -6.45 -1.95 20.75
CA GLY A 11 -6.53 -2.95 21.82
C GLY A 11 -7.90 -3.15 22.50
N GLN A 12 -9.02 -2.70 21.95
CA GLN A 12 -10.34 -2.95 22.56
C GLN A 12 -11.30 -3.71 21.63
N THR A 13 -11.01 -4.98 21.42
CA THR A 13 -12.07 -5.98 21.19
C THR A 13 -11.84 -7.13 22.16
N ARG A 14 -12.80 -7.33 23.04
CA ARG A 14 -12.83 -8.39 24.05
C ARG A 14 -12.75 -9.75 23.37
N VAL A 15 -11.80 -10.55 23.82
CA VAL A 15 -11.84 -12.01 23.66
C VAL A 15 -12.31 -12.57 25.00
N GLU A 16 -13.46 -13.21 25.00
CA GLU A 16 -13.95 -13.98 26.14
C GLU A 16 -13.18 -15.28 26.29
N ASP A 17 -12.82 -15.58 27.53
CA ASP A 17 -12.15 -16.78 27.96
C ASP A 17 -12.93 -18.07 27.61
N VAL A 18 -12.25 -19.01 27.01
CA VAL A 18 -12.63 -20.43 27.10
C VAL A 18 -11.44 -21.19 27.69
N THR A 19 -11.56 -21.54 28.96
CA THR A 19 -10.64 -22.42 29.67
C THR A 19 -11.10 -23.85 29.57
N ASN A 20 -10.12 -24.74 29.45
CA ASN A 20 -10.04 -26.06 30.00
C ASN A 20 -10.57 -27.28 29.23
N SER A 21 -9.69 -28.17 28.77
CA SER A 21 -9.44 -29.46 29.43
C SER A 21 -8.61 -30.42 28.55
N GLY A 22 -7.67 -31.14 29.14
CA GLY A 22 -7.22 -32.42 28.57
C GLY A 22 -5.69 -32.63 28.53
N ILE A 23 -5.15 -33.02 29.66
CA ILE A 23 -3.79 -33.59 29.81
C ILE A 23 -3.75 -34.97 29.16
N GLY A 24 -2.79 -35.22 28.29
CA GLY A 24 -2.47 -36.55 27.78
C GLY A 24 -0.97 -36.68 27.55
N SER A 25 -0.27 -37.23 28.52
CA SER A 25 1.14 -37.61 28.45
C SER A 25 1.37 -38.72 27.41
N PHE A 26 2.36 -38.60 26.54
CA PHE A 26 2.99 -39.79 25.96
C PHE A 26 4.52 -39.66 25.93
N ALA A 27 5.11 -40.77 26.26
CA ALA A 27 6.49 -41.00 26.65
C ALA A 27 7.50 -40.89 25.48
N MET A 28 8.73 -40.49 25.85
CA MET A 28 9.93 -40.64 25.03
C MET A 28 10.26 -42.14 24.86
N CYS A 29 10.57 -42.53 23.65
CA CYS A 29 11.41 -43.72 23.39
C CYS A 29 12.57 -43.34 22.47
N SER A 30 13.72 -43.38 23.01
CA SER A 30 15.01 -43.35 22.31
C SER A 30 15.27 -44.68 21.60
N PHE A 31 15.66 -44.68 20.34
CA PHE A 31 16.34 -45.83 19.72
C PHE A 31 17.55 -45.43 18.90
N GLY A 32 18.57 -46.24 19.09
CA GLY A 32 19.95 -46.01 18.71
C GLY A 32 20.28 -46.34 17.26
N ARG A 33 21.48 -45.93 16.91
CA ARG A 33 22.18 -46.20 15.65
C ARG A 33 22.29 -47.70 15.34
N GLY A 34 21.91 -48.08 14.12
CA GLY A 34 22.21 -49.38 13.55
C GLY A 34 22.42 -49.26 12.05
N CYS A 35 23.68 -49.39 11.64
CA CYS A 35 24.06 -49.61 10.24
C CYS A 35 23.55 -50.98 9.78
N LEU A 36 22.80 -51.05 8.71
CA LEU A 36 22.56 -52.29 8.00
C LEU A 36 22.82 -52.09 6.49
N VAL A 37 23.84 -52.77 6.02
CA VAL A 37 24.14 -53.01 4.61
C VAL A 37 23.12 -53.98 4.08
N LEU A 38 22.36 -53.61 3.04
CA LEU A 38 21.53 -54.53 2.28
C LEU A 38 21.96 -54.58 0.82
N THR A 39 22.49 -55.68 0.47
CA THR A 39 22.85 -56.13 -0.88
C THR A 39 21.62 -56.25 -1.78
N GLY A 40 21.81 -55.91 -3.05
CA GLY A 40 20.80 -55.74 -4.07
C GLY A 40 19.90 -56.99 -4.32
N ALA A 41 18.68 -56.65 -4.66
CA ALA A 41 17.83 -57.43 -5.55
C ALA A 41 17.19 -56.41 -6.51
N ALA A 42 17.65 -56.42 -7.74
CA ALA A 42 17.08 -55.68 -8.86
C ALA A 42 15.68 -56.28 -9.17
N ALA A 43 14.64 -55.68 -8.64
CA ALA A 43 13.32 -55.91 -9.13
C ALA A 43 13.09 -54.98 -10.34
N LEU A 44 13.06 -55.55 -11.51
CA LEU A 44 12.59 -54.89 -12.74
C LEU A 44 11.12 -54.50 -12.54
N TRP A 45 10.88 -53.26 -12.10
CA TRP A 45 9.60 -52.61 -12.28
C TRP A 45 9.55 -52.20 -13.77
N THR A 46 8.82 -52.95 -14.56
CA THR A 46 8.34 -52.45 -15.85
C THR A 46 7.49 -51.23 -15.55
N ALA A 47 8.03 -50.06 -15.87
CA ALA A 47 7.24 -48.86 -15.95
C ALA A 47 6.20 -49.09 -17.07
N ALA A 48 5.01 -49.58 -16.71
CA ALA A 48 3.84 -49.42 -17.53
C ALA A 48 3.61 -47.89 -17.61
N GLY A 49 4.05 -47.26 -18.69
CA GLY A 49 3.75 -45.90 -18.99
C GLY A 49 2.22 -45.80 -18.96
N LEU A 50 1.68 -45.09 -17.94
CA LEU A 50 0.33 -44.59 -18.00
C LEU A 50 0.30 -43.64 -19.21
N VAL A 51 -0.11 -44.15 -20.37
CA VAL A 51 -0.50 -43.32 -21.51
C VAL A 51 -1.71 -42.56 -21.01
N ALA A 52 -1.52 -41.27 -20.72
CA ALA A 52 -2.64 -40.40 -20.35
C ALA A 52 -3.70 -40.52 -21.44
N ALA A 53 -4.93 -40.83 -21.05
CA ALA A 53 -6.04 -40.93 -21.99
C ALA A 53 -6.16 -39.62 -22.77
N GLU A 54 -6.37 -39.67 -24.06
CA GLU A 54 -6.56 -38.47 -24.89
C GLU A 54 -7.70 -37.64 -24.30
N PRO A 55 -7.55 -36.29 -24.18
CA PRO A 55 -8.57 -35.45 -23.62
C PRO A 55 -9.86 -35.46 -24.46
N LEU A 56 -10.98 -35.33 -23.82
CA LEU A 56 -12.24 -34.97 -24.48
C LEU A 56 -12.11 -33.52 -24.93
N LEU A 57 -12.19 -33.28 -26.24
CA LEU A 57 -12.11 -31.93 -26.79
C LEU A 57 -13.52 -31.36 -26.95
N LEU A 58 -13.71 -30.14 -26.44
CA LEU A 58 -14.86 -29.30 -26.72
C LEU A 58 -14.39 -27.96 -27.27
N TYR A 59 -15.21 -27.32 -28.07
CA TYR A 59 -14.91 -26.02 -28.66
C TYR A 59 -15.97 -24.98 -28.27
N VAL A 60 -15.49 -23.77 -27.99
CA VAL A 60 -16.35 -22.58 -27.76
C VAL A 60 -15.99 -21.52 -28.80
N SER A 61 -16.96 -20.89 -29.41
CA SER A 61 -16.77 -19.88 -30.46
C SER A 61 -17.84 -18.79 -30.37
N PRO A 62 -17.55 -17.51 -30.66
CA PRO A 62 -18.57 -16.45 -30.74
C PRO A 62 -19.65 -16.72 -31.80
N VAL A 63 -19.36 -17.57 -32.79
CA VAL A 63 -20.33 -18.00 -33.81
C VAL A 63 -20.97 -19.35 -33.49
N GLY A 64 -20.79 -19.85 -32.26
CA GLY A 64 -21.29 -21.12 -31.77
C GLY A 64 -22.77 -21.09 -31.32
N ASN A 65 -23.24 -22.22 -30.84
CA ASN A 65 -24.57 -22.38 -30.26
C ASN A 65 -24.53 -23.39 -29.10
N ASP A 66 -25.00 -23.03 -27.92
CA ASP A 66 -24.96 -23.89 -26.73
C ASP A 66 -25.87 -25.12 -26.83
N GLY A 67 -26.71 -25.20 -27.83
CA GLY A 67 -27.48 -26.36 -28.20
C GLY A 67 -26.73 -27.39 -29.06
N TRP A 68 -25.53 -27.07 -29.55
CA TRP A 68 -24.68 -27.97 -30.32
C TRP A 68 -23.84 -28.90 -29.44
N SER A 69 -23.21 -29.89 -30.09
CA SER A 69 -22.41 -30.87 -29.37
C SER A 69 -21.12 -30.27 -28.73
N GLY A 70 -20.60 -29.20 -29.32
CA GLY A 70 -19.28 -28.65 -28.95
C GLY A 70 -18.08 -29.46 -29.46
N ALA A 71 -18.33 -30.59 -30.19
CA ALA A 71 -17.26 -31.47 -30.65
C ALA A 71 -16.50 -30.97 -31.89
N LEU A 72 -17.01 -29.95 -32.53
CA LEU A 72 -16.47 -29.40 -33.78
C LEU A 72 -15.91 -27.97 -33.53
N ALA A 73 -14.74 -27.68 -34.10
CA ALA A 73 -14.12 -26.36 -34.00
C ALA A 73 -14.83 -25.28 -34.84
N GLU A 74 -15.55 -25.67 -35.87
CA GLU A 74 -16.31 -24.83 -36.80
C GLU A 74 -17.77 -25.32 -36.93
N PRO A 75 -18.75 -24.42 -37.16
CA PRO A 75 -20.09 -24.81 -37.47
C PRO A 75 -20.18 -25.68 -38.73
N LYS A 76 -21.03 -26.70 -38.73
CA LYS A 76 -21.37 -27.39 -39.96
C LYS A 76 -22.04 -26.44 -40.96
N PRO A 77 -21.87 -26.67 -42.27
CA PRO A 77 -22.54 -25.81 -43.28
C PRO A 77 -24.06 -25.73 -43.18
N ASP A 78 -24.70 -26.77 -42.68
CA ASP A 78 -26.15 -26.84 -42.44
C ASP A 78 -26.57 -26.31 -41.05
N LEU A 79 -25.63 -25.81 -40.25
CA LEU A 79 -25.85 -25.28 -38.90
C LEU A 79 -26.54 -26.25 -37.93
N THR A 80 -26.42 -27.55 -38.15
CA THR A 80 -27.00 -28.58 -37.26
C THR A 80 -26.12 -28.93 -36.09
N ASP A 81 -24.80 -28.63 -36.17
CA ASP A 81 -23.82 -28.90 -35.13
C ASP A 81 -22.60 -28.01 -35.31
N GLY A 82 -21.80 -27.84 -34.23
CA GLY A 82 -20.62 -27.00 -34.23
C GLY A 82 -20.08 -26.72 -32.82
N PRO A 83 -19.32 -25.63 -32.63
CA PRO A 83 -18.83 -25.22 -31.31
C PRO A 83 -19.97 -24.69 -30.44
N LEU A 84 -19.78 -24.71 -29.14
CA LEU A 84 -20.65 -24.05 -28.16
C LEU A 84 -20.49 -22.52 -28.26
N ALA A 85 -21.52 -21.77 -27.87
CA ALA A 85 -21.45 -20.30 -27.89
C ALA A 85 -20.71 -19.72 -26.68
N THR A 86 -20.82 -20.37 -25.53
CA THR A 86 -20.35 -19.79 -24.24
C THR A 86 -19.53 -20.79 -23.40
N LEU A 87 -18.71 -20.25 -22.51
CA LEU A 87 -17.97 -21.08 -21.52
C LEU A 87 -18.96 -21.74 -20.54
N VAL A 88 -20.09 -21.10 -20.25
CA VAL A 88 -21.18 -21.70 -19.45
C VAL A 88 -21.78 -22.89 -20.18
N GLY A 89 -22.05 -22.77 -21.51
CA GLY A 89 -22.50 -23.88 -22.35
C GLY A 89 -21.53 -25.05 -22.32
N ALA A 90 -20.20 -24.77 -22.34
CA ALA A 90 -19.17 -25.80 -22.24
C ALA A 90 -19.17 -26.49 -20.87
N ARG A 91 -19.24 -25.72 -19.78
CA ARG A 91 -19.39 -26.26 -18.42
C ARG A 91 -20.61 -27.19 -18.34
N ASP A 92 -21.76 -26.75 -18.83
CA ASP A 92 -23.00 -27.52 -18.75
C ASP A 92 -22.99 -28.74 -19.67
N ALA A 93 -22.30 -28.67 -20.81
CA ALA A 93 -22.04 -29.83 -21.67
C ALA A 93 -21.19 -30.88 -20.93
N ILE A 94 -20.13 -30.46 -20.21
CA ILE A 94 -19.30 -31.37 -19.40
C ILE A 94 -20.18 -32.04 -18.30
N ARG A 95 -21.01 -31.26 -17.62
CA ARG A 95 -21.95 -31.80 -16.60
C ARG A 95 -22.87 -32.88 -17.22
N ARG A 96 -23.41 -32.63 -18.38
CA ARG A 96 -24.26 -33.61 -19.09
C ARG A 96 -23.50 -34.89 -19.48
N LEU A 97 -22.28 -34.73 -20.01
CA LEU A 97 -21.43 -35.87 -20.40
C LEU A 97 -21.07 -36.76 -19.20
N ARG A 98 -20.75 -36.13 -18.06
CA ARG A 98 -20.43 -36.85 -16.83
C ARG A 98 -21.66 -37.60 -16.27
N ALA A 99 -22.83 -36.97 -16.27
CA ALA A 99 -24.09 -37.62 -15.87
C ALA A 99 -24.41 -38.83 -16.74
N GLY A 100 -23.99 -38.84 -18.03
CA GLY A 100 -24.10 -39.95 -18.96
C GLY A 100 -23.02 -41.02 -18.84
N GLY A 101 -22.11 -40.94 -17.87
CA GLY A 101 -21.09 -41.97 -17.59
C GLY A 101 -19.73 -41.75 -18.27
N ALA A 102 -19.50 -40.64 -18.95
CA ALA A 102 -18.19 -40.29 -19.58
C ALA A 102 -17.27 -39.60 -18.57
N THR A 103 -16.67 -40.34 -17.64
CA THR A 103 -16.16 -39.70 -16.41
C THR A 103 -14.66 -39.73 -16.18
N GLU A 104 -13.85 -40.51 -16.87
CA GLU A 104 -12.45 -40.76 -16.40
C GLU A 104 -11.37 -40.36 -17.40
N ARG A 105 -11.55 -39.26 -18.12
CA ARG A 105 -10.52 -38.70 -18.99
C ARG A 105 -10.41 -37.20 -18.83
N PRO A 106 -9.24 -36.60 -19.09
CA PRO A 106 -9.07 -35.16 -19.12
C PRO A 106 -10.08 -34.50 -20.09
N VAL A 107 -10.52 -33.29 -19.77
CA VAL A 107 -11.38 -32.49 -20.65
C VAL A 107 -10.64 -31.22 -21.02
N GLU A 108 -10.59 -30.90 -22.33
CA GLU A 108 -10.02 -29.64 -22.81
C GLU A 108 -11.06 -28.88 -23.63
N VAL A 109 -11.46 -27.73 -23.12
CA VAL A 109 -12.33 -26.78 -23.80
C VAL A 109 -11.45 -25.76 -24.52
N ARG A 110 -11.41 -25.80 -25.84
CA ARG A 110 -10.68 -24.87 -26.70
C ARG A 110 -11.55 -23.68 -27.04
N VAL A 111 -11.17 -22.52 -26.49
CA VAL A 111 -11.90 -21.26 -26.68
C VAL A 111 -11.32 -20.52 -27.88
N ARG A 112 -12.16 -20.33 -28.94
CA ARG A 112 -11.78 -19.66 -30.17
C ARG A 112 -11.59 -18.15 -29.91
N GLY A 113 -10.76 -17.53 -30.71
CA GLY A 113 -10.56 -16.09 -30.71
C GLY A 113 -11.85 -15.31 -30.96
N GLY A 114 -11.91 -14.13 -30.38
CA GLY A 114 -13.05 -13.23 -30.52
C GLY A 114 -13.55 -12.74 -29.16
N LEU A 115 -14.64 -12.00 -29.20
CA LEU A 115 -15.14 -11.28 -28.01
C LEU A 115 -16.37 -11.99 -27.45
N TYR A 116 -16.26 -12.34 -26.16
CA TYR A 116 -17.32 -12.94 -25.35
C TYR A 116 -17.81 -11.93 -24.34
N ARG A 117 -19.10 -11.73 -24.20
CA ARG A 117 -19.71 -10.84 -23.21
C ARG A 117 -20.66 -11.62 -22.30
N PRO A 118 -20.17 -12.25 -21.26
CA PRO A 118 -21.03 -12.93 -20.30
C PRO A 118 -21.96 -11.91 -19.62
N THR A 119 -23.20 -12.33 -19.37
CA THR A 119 -24.18 -11.52 -18.65
C THR A 119 -24.12 -11.68 -17.15
N GLU A 120 -23.49 -12.75 -16.71
CA GLU A 120 -23.27 -13.13 -15.31
C GLU A 120 -21.87 -13.74 -15.18
N PRO A 121 -21.28 -13.76 -13.98
CA PRO A 121 -20.03 -14.47 -13.74
C PRO A 121 -20.15 -15.96 -14.10
N ILE A 122 -19.07 -16.51 -14.67
CA ILE A 122 -18.96 -17.95 -14.94
C ILE A 122 -18.64 -18.64 -13.63
N VAL A 123 -19.60 -19.42 -13.10
CA VAL A 123 -19.46 -20.08 -11.79
C VAL A 123 -19.08 -21.55 -11.99
N PHE A 124 -18.00 -21.97 -11.33
CA PHE A 124 -17.62 -23.36 -11.17
C PHE A 124 -17.93 -23.84 -9.75
N GLU A 125 -18.55 -25.00 -9.65
CA GLU A 125 -18.98 -25.63 -8.39
C GLU A 125 -18.30 -27.01 -8.25
N PRO A 126 -18.39 -27.69 -7.09
CA PRO A 126 -17.73 -28.99 -6.88
C PRO A 126 -18.03 -30.05 -7.95
N GLN A 127 -19.23 -30.01 -8.56
CA GLN A 127 -19.60 -30.90 -9.66
C GLN A 127 -18.81 -30.67 -10.97
N ASP A 128 -18.16 -29.52 -11.11
CA ASP A 128 -17.34 -29.17 -12.27
C ASP A 128 -15.89 -29.65 -12.15
N SER A 129 -15.52 -30.13 -10.97
CA SER A 129 -14.15 -30.52 -10.61
C SER A 129 -13.60 -31.60 -11.53
N GLY A 130 -12.32 -31.45 -11.88
CA GLY A 130 -11.53 -32.56 -12.41
C GLY A 130 -10.87 -33.38 -11.29
N THR A 131 -9.89 -34.18 -11.66
CA THR A 131 -8.95 -34.81 -10.74
C THR A 131 -7.53 -34.46 -11.18
N GLU A 132 -6.53 -34.72 -10.36
CA GLU A 132 -5.14 -34.45 -10.69
C GLU A 132 -4.71 -35.13 -12.02
N LEU A 133 -5.19 -36.35 -12.27
CA LEU A 133 -4.90 -37.12 -13.48
C LEU A 133 -5.85 -36.76 -14.65
N CYS A 134 -7.03 -36.26 -14.36
CA CYS A 134 -8.06 -35.91 -15.34
C CYS A 134 -8.60 -34.50 -15.09
N PRO A 135 -7.80 -33.45 -15.29
CA PRO A 135 -8.23 -32.07 -15.08
C PRO A 135 -9.23 -31.61 -16.14
N VAL A 136 -9.94 -30.52 -15.84
CA VAL A 136 -10.76 -29.77 -16.78
C VAL A 136 -10.05 -28.50 -17.16
N ALA A 137 -9.69 -28.32 -18.43
CA ALA A 137 -8.95 -27.15 -18.90
C ALA A 137 -9.78 -26.31 -19.85
N TYR A 138 -9.84 -25.01 -19.63
CA TYR A 138 -10.35 -24.01 -20.57
C TYR A 138 -9.17 -23.25 -21.13
N VAL A 139 -8.84 -23.48 -22.38
CA VAL A 139 -7.62 -22.97 -22.99
C VAL A 139 -7.92 -22.18 -24.27
N ALA A 140 -7.16 -21.13 -24.51
CA ALA A 140 -7.24 -20.44 -25.80
C ALA A 140 -6.92 -21.41 -26.94
N TYR A 141 -7.65 -21.29 -28.03
CA TYR A 141 -7.32 -22.03 -29.25
C TYR A 141 -5.94 -21.59 -29.75
N PRO A 142 -5.05 -22.52 -30.16
CA PRO A 142 -3.68 -22.18 -30.54
C PRO A 142 -3.58 -21.03 -31.54
N GLY A 143 -2.85 -19.99 -31.21
CA GLY A 143 -2.65 -18.80 -32.03
C GLY A 143 -3.82 -17.81 -32.04
N GLU A 144 -4.86 -18.03 -31.23
CA GLU A 144 -6.02 -17.14 -31.14
C GLU A 144 -6.11 -16.48 -29.76
N THR A 145 -6.80 -15.34 -29.68
CA THR A 145 -6.99 -14.57 -28.44
C THR A 145 -8.47 -14.47 -28.12
N PRO A 146 -8.99 -15.31 -27.23
CA PRO A 146 -10.33 -15.15 -26.68
C PRO A 146 -10.36 -14.02 -25.64
N ILE A 147 -11.31 -13.11 -25.78
CA ILE A 147 -11.49 -11.95 -24.91
C ILE A 147 -12.84 -12.04 -24.21
N LEU A 148 -12.83 -12.14 -22.89
CA LEU A 148 -13.99 -12.05 -22.03
C LEU A 148 -14.08 -10.62 -21.48
N SER A 149 -15.09 -9.86 -21.92
CA SER A 149 -15.35 -8.49 -21.45
C SER A 149 -16.55 -8.49 -20.50
N GLY A 150 -16.37 -7.90 -19.31
CA GLY A 150 -17.45 -7.64 -18.36
C GLY A 150 -18.35 -6.48 -18.74
N GLY A 151 -18.09 -5.83 -19.89
CA GLY A 151 -18.74 -4.61 -20.29
C GLY A 151 -19.71 -4.74 -21.47
N VAL A 152 -20.53 -3.71 -21.63
CA VAL A 152 -21.54 -3.55 -22.68
C VAL A 152 -21.14 -2.36 -23.54
N PRO A 153 -21.20 -2.46 -24.87
CA PRO A 153 -20.92 -1.34 -25.74
C PRO A 153 -22.03 -0.28 -25.68
N ILE A 154 -21.64 0.98 -25.63
CA ILE A 154 -22.54 2.12 -25.80
C ILE A 154 -22.30 2.69 -27.20
N SER A 155 -23.36 2.96 -27.91
CA SER A 155 -23.36 3.48 -29.27
C SER A 155 -24.36 4.61 -29.43
N GLY A 156 -24.44 5.18 -30.64
CA GLY A 156 -25.42 6.22 -30.94
C GLY A 156 -25.06 7.59 -30.36
N PHE A 157 -23.75 7.85 -30.17
CA PHE A 157 -23.28 9.14 -29.73
C PHE A 157 -23.66 10.26 -30.69
N THR A 158 -24.21 11.34 -30.15
CA THR A 158 -24.57 12.57 -30.88
C THR A 158 -23.93 13.77 -30.19
N PRO A 159 -23.59 14.84 -30.95
CA PRO A 159 -23.12 16.10 -30.35
C PRO A 159 -24.13 16.65 -29.36
N TRP A 160 -23.62 17.11 -28.20
CA TRP A 160 -24.44 17.76 -27.17
C TRP A 160 -24.05 19.22 -26.97
N GLN A 161 -22.89 19.50 -26.40
CA GLN A 161 -22.41 20.86 -26.17
C GLN A 161 -20.90 20.91 -26.35
N GLY A 162 -20.42 21.87 -27.16
CA GLY A 162 -18.98 21.99 -27.44
C GLY A 162 -18.41 20.71 -28.04
N GLN A 163 -17.46 20.09 -27.37
CA GLN A 163 -16.84 18.82 -27.76
C GLN A 163 -17.49 17.60 -27.09
N VAL A 164 -18.43 17.83 -26.19
CA VAL A 164 -19.11 16.76 -25.46
C VAL A 164 -20.14 16.08 -26.35
N LEU A 165 -20.10 14.77 -26.35
CA LEU A 165 -21.07 13.87 -26.97
C LEU A 165 -22.01 13.30 -25.93
N ARG A 166 -23.20 12.88 -26.34
CA ARG A 166 -24.17 12.18 -25.50
C ARG A 166 -24.68 10.90 -26.16
N ALA A 167 -24.99 9.91 -25.36
CA ALA A 167 -25.63 8.68 -25.79
C ALA A 167 -26.62 8.18 -24.73
N ASP A 168 -27.74 7.64 -25.17
CA ASP A 168 -28.68 6.95 -24.28
C ASP A 168 -28.13 5.58 -23.89
N LEU A 169 -28.34 5.17 -22.64
CA LEU A 169 -27.88 3.87 -22.16
C LEU A 169 -28.73 2.73 -22.73
N PRO A 170 -28.09 1.59 -23.09
CA PRO A 170 -28.82 0.35 -23.35
C PRO A 170 -29.76 -0.04 -22.21
N ALA A 171 -30.91 -0.64 -22.53
CA ALA A 171 -31.96 -0.92 -21.54
C ALA A 171 -31.47 -1.85 -20.39
N ASP A 172 -30.53 -2.73 -20.69
CA ASP A 172 -29.96 -3.74 -19.80
C ASP A 172 -28.70 -3.26 -19.05
N LEU A 173 -28.31 -1.98 -19.22
CA LEU A 173 -27.17 -1.38 -18.58
C LEU A 173 -27.61 -0.33 -17.57
N GLY A 174 -26.87 -0.20 -16.48
CA GLY A 174 -27.10 0.83 -15.48
C GLY A 174 -28.29 0.53 -14.57
N GLY A 175 -28.21 -0.54 -13.81
CA GLY A 175 -29.11 -0.80 -12.68
C GLY A 175 -29.13 0.41 -11.71
N PRO A 176 -29.74 0.30 -10.52
CA PRO A 176 -29.94 1.44 -9.63
C PRO A 176 -28.62 2.14 -9.25
N ASP A 177 -27.50 1.42 -9.30
CA ASP A 177 -26.18 1.96 -8.93
C ASP A 177 -25.36 2.48 -10.13
N GLY A 178 -25.86 2.32 -11.38
CA GLY A 178 -25.13 2.73 -12.58
C GLY A 178 -23.83 1.93 -12.80
N PHE A 179 -22.86 2.56 -13.43
CA PHE A 179 -21.49 2.07 -13.55
C PHE A 179 -20.51 3.19 -13.17
N ARG A 180 -19.32 2.82 -12.75
CA ARG A 180 -18.32 3.74 -12.22
C ARG A 180 -17.04 3.84 -13.06
N SER A 181 -16.91 2.99 -14.06
CA SER A 181 -15.79 2.99 -15.01
C SER A 181 -16.31 3.12 -16.43
N LEU A 182 -15.53 3.76 -17.29
CA LEU A 182 -15.82 3.83 -18.73
C LEU A 182 -14.51 3.58 -19.49
N PHE A 183 -14.58 2.75 -20.52
CA PHE A 183 -13.44 2.44 -21.38
C PHE A 183 -13.71 2.88 -22.81
N VAL A 184 -12.84 3.72 -23.36
CA VAL A 184 -12.92 4.17 -24.75
C VAL A 184 -11.68 3.71 -25.49
N ALA A 185 -11.83 2.99 -26.56
CA ALA A 185 -10.74 2.37 -27.31
C ALA A 185 -9.78 1.52 -26.43
N GLY A 186 -10.31 0.92 -25.35
CA GLY A 186 -9.54 0.11 -24.40
C GLY A 186 -8.80 0.91 -23.32
N GLU A 187 -8.95 2.23 -23.28
CA GLU A 187 -8.37 3.09 -22.26
C GLU A 187 -9.42 3.52 -21.24
N ARG A 188 -9.08 3.51 -19.95
CA ARG A 188 -9.97 3.99 -18.88
C ARG A 188 -10.11 5.52 -18.96
N HIS A 189 -11.33 6.01 -19.01
CA HIS A 189 -11.67 7.42 -18.95
C HIS A 189 -12.08 7.82 -17.52
N VAL A 190 -11.88 9.10 -17.20
CA VAL A 190 -12.06 9.66 -15.86
C VAL A 190 -13.48 10.22 -15.72
N ARG A 191 -14.13 10.05 -14.59
CA ARG A 191 -15.40 10.76 -14.31
C ARG A 191 -15.10 12.26 -14.20
N ALA A 192 -16.02 13.09 -14.72
CA ALA A 192 -15.91 14.55 -14.67
C ALA A 192 -15.62 15.01 -13.23
N ARG A 193 -14.50 15.70 -13.03
CA ARG A 193 -13.94 15.98 -11.70
C ARG A 193 -13.26 17.34 -11.63
N TYR A 194 -13.14 17.85 -10.41
CA TYR A 194 -12.33 19.03 -10.13
C TYR A 194 -11.34 18.77 -8.98
N PRO A 195 -10.06 19.15 -9.12
CA PRO A 195 -9.41 19.59 -10.36
C PRO A 195 -9.31 18.47 -11.39
N ASN A 196 -9.11 18.83 -12.67
CA ASN A 196 -8.94 17.87 -13.74
C ASN A 196 -7.78 16.91 -13.49
N TYR A 197 -7.92 15.70 -13.94
CA TYR A 197 -6.85 14.70 -13.89
C TYR A 197 -5.69 15.12 -14.80
N ASP A 198 -4.47 15.10 -14.28
CA ASP A 198 -3.25 15.37 -15.06
C ASP A 198 -2.54 14.04 -15.37
N PRO A 199 -2.63 13.51 -16.60
CA PRO A 199 -1.99 12.24 -16.95
C PRO A 199 -0.47 12.31 -16.99
N ALA A 200 0.11 13.52 -17.06
CA ALA A 200 1.57 13.70 -17.06
C ALA A 200 2.17 13.66 -15.64
N ASP A 201 1.35 13.95 -14.63
CA ASP A 201 1.76 13.86 -13.22
C ASP A 201 0.56 13.44 -12.35
N PRO A 202 0.10 12.19 -12.48
CA PRO A 202 -1.15 11.70 -11.88
C PRO A 202 -1.09 11.60 -10.36
N TYR A 203 0.10 11.65 -9.77
CA TYR A 203 0.32 11.49 -8.34
C TYR A 203 0.42 12.83 -7.59
N ARG A 204 0.79 13.91 -8.28
CA ARG A 204 1.09 15.21 -7.66
C ARG A 204 0.13 16.32 -8.06
N LYS A 205 -0.50 16.20 -9.21
CA LYS A 205 -1.41 17.21 -9.76
C LYS A 205 -2.85 16.72 -9.82
N GLY A 206 -3.78 17.65 -10.01
CA GLY A 206 -5.20 17.34 -10.05
C GLY A 206 -5.79 17.07 -8.66
N PHE A 207 -5.27 17.71 -7.61
CA PHE A 207 -5.79 17.62 -6.25
C PHE A 207 -6.02 18.99 -5.63
N LEU A 208 -7.02 19.09 -4.78
CA LEU A 208 -7.19 20.12 -3.77
C LEU A 208 -6.58 19.61 -2.45
N TYR A 209 -6.39 20.55 -1.53
CA TYR A 209 -5.89 20.24 -0.19
C TYR A 209 -6.80 20.84 0.88
N VAL A 210 -7.04 20.07 1.92
CA VAL A 210 -7.74 20.54 3.12
C VAL A 210 -6.98 21.75 3.66
N ARG A 211 -7.69 22.86 3.82
CA ARG A 211 -7.09 24.16 4.09
C ARG A 211 -6.38 24.23 5.43
N PRO A 212 -5.13 24.71 5.49
CA PRO A 212 -4.38 24.87 6.73
C PRO A 212 -4.63 26.18 7.48
N ASP A 213 -5.86 26.66 7.53
CA ASP A 213 -6.20 28.06 7.84
C ASP A 213 -5.89 28.58 9.22
N CYS A 214 -6.18 27.80 10.20
CA CYS A 214 -5.92 28.17 11.59
C CYS A 214 -4.91 27.21 12.19
N PHE A 215 -4.73 26.08 11.55
CA PHE A 215 -3.98 24.98 12.08
C PHE A 215 -3.31 24.31 10.88
N GLY A 216 -2.09 24.74 10.65
CA GLY A 216 -1.27 24.19 9.61
C GLY A 216 -0.72 22.85 10.00
N GLU A 217 0.50 22.63 9.59
CA GLU A 217 1.26 21.48 9.93
C GLU A 217 1.95 21.71 11.26
N ALA A 218 1.68 20.86 12.24
CA ALA A 218 2.34 20.97 13.53
C ALA A 218 3.82 20.59 13.43
N VAL A 219 4.64 21.27 14.19
CA VAL A 219 6.09 21.04 14.33
C VAL A 219 6.44 20.74 15.77
N GLY A 220 7.57 20.09 16.01
CA GLY A 220 7.91 19.77 17.39
C GLY A 220 9.02 18.77 17.58
N ALA A 221 8.86 17.95 18.62
CA ALA A 221 9.87 17.04 19.10
C ALA A 221 11.20 17.78 19.43
N ALA A 222 11.11 19.03 19.86
CA ALA A 222 12.21 19.80 20.38
C ALA A 222 12.37 19.46 21.89
N HIS A 223 13.11 18.38 22.19
CA HIS A 223 13.10 17.73 23.49
C HIS A 223 14.19 18.20 24.46
N ASN A 224 15.24 18.82 23.95
CA ASN A 224 16.41 19.12 24.77
C ASN A 224 16.37 20.53 25.34
N ALA A 225 16.94 20.72 26.50
CA ALA A 225 17.20 22.06 27.01
C ALA A 225 18.09 22.84 26.02
N GLY A 226 17.64 24.05 25.65
CA GLY A 226 18.30 24.85 24.64
C GLY A 226 17.75 24.71 23.20
N ASP A 227 16.84 23.80 22.94
CA ASP A 227 16.12 23.76 21.65
C ASP A 227 15.19 24.99 21.52
N TRP A 228 15.01 25.50 20.31
CA TRP A 228 14.20 26.70 20.10
C TRP A 228 13.59 26.78 18.69
N LEU A 229 12.50 27.57 18.59
CA LEU A 229 11.87 28.01 17.33
C LEU A 229 11.72 29.53 17.34
N GLU A 230 11.79 30.15 16.17
CA GLU A 230 11.69 31.58 15.98
C GLU A 230 10.78 31.96 14.81
N TRP A 231 9.87 32.92 15.04
CA TRP A 231 8.93 33.43 14.04
C TRP A 231 9.07 34.94 13.88
N ASP A 232 8.82 35.46 12.68
CA ASP A 232 8.60 36.88 12.44
C ASP A 232 7.12 37.20 12.57
N VAL A 233 6.78 38.16 13.38
CA VAL A 233 5.39 38.50 13.73
C VAL A 233 5.13 39.98 13.49
N ALA A 234 4.06 40.28 12.75
CA ALA A 234 3.58 41.66 12.57
C ALA A 234 2.58 42.00 13.69
N VAL A 235 2.98 42.79 14.63
CA VAL A 235 2.15 43.25 15.74
C VAL A 235 1.37 44.51 15.33
N PRO A 236 -0.01 44.52 15.40
CA PRO A 236 -0.81 45.62 14.88
C PRO A 236 -0.73 46.88 15.70
N THR A 237 -0.71 46.76 17.00
CA THR A 237 -0.77 47.92 17.96
C THR A 237 0.12 47.65 19.17
N ASP A 238 0.62 48.71 19.80
CA ASP A 238 1.29 48.60 21.10
C ASP A 238 0.29 48.09 22.16
N GLY A 239 0.72 47.17 23.00
CA GLY A 239 -0.18 46.68 24.05
C GLY A 239 0.29 45.40 24.75
N THR A 240 -0.60 44.95 25.61
CA THR A 240 -0.46 43.69 26.33
C THR A 240 -1.21 42.59 25.57
N TYR A 241 -0.51 41.56 25.13
CA TYR A 241 -1.06 40.46 24.38
C TYR A 241 -1.03 39.18 25.22
N HIS A 242 -2.16 38.48 25.26
CA HIS A 242 -2.28 37.14 25.81
C HIS A 242 -1.82 36.11 24.74
N VAL A 243 -0.99 35.20 25.18
CA VAL A 243 -0.44 34.14 24.32
C VAL A 243 -1.25 32.87 24.54
N TRP A 244 -1.96 32.45 23.51
CA TRP A 244 -2.59 31.15 23.42
C TRP A 244 -1.77 30.24 22.53
N LEU A 245 -1.53 29.01 23.00
CA LEU A 245 -0.75 28.01 22.28
C LEU A 245 -1.63 26.80 22.01
N LEU A 246 -1.69 26.38 20.74
CA LEU A 246 -2.22 25.08 20.33
C LEU A 246 -1.05 24.11 20.30
N TYR A 247 -1.07 23.15 21.20
CA TYR A 247 0.07 22.27 21.43
C TYR A 247 -0.38 20.85 21.79
N ALA A 248 0.56 19.91 21.64
CA ALA A 248 0.39 18.55 22.12
C ALA A 248 1.63 18.10 22.91
N HIS A 249 1.41 17.44 24.03
CA HIS A 249 2.43 16.69 24.73
C HIS A 249 1.84 15.57 25.59
N GLY A 250 2.62 14.48 25.74
CA GLY A 250 2.28 13.31 26.56
C GLY A 250 3.25 13.13 27.71
N MET A 251 3.66 14.20 28.38
CA MET A 251 4.66 14.15 29.44
C MET A 251 4.22 13.38 30.67
N LYS A 252 2.91 13.22 30.89
CA LYS A 252 2.36 12.38 31.96
C LYS A 252 2.80 10.92 31.85
N GLN A 253 2.95 10.42 30.63
CA GLN A 253 3.48 9.08 30.36
C GLN A 253 4.95 8.93 30.79
N LEU A 254 5.65 10.07 30.96
CA LEU A 254 7.03 10.15 31.41
C LEU A 254 7.16 10.61 32.88
N GLY A 255 6.03 10.63 33.62
CA GLY A 255 5.99 10.97 35.04
C GLY A 255 5.98 12.48 35.34
N ARG A 256 5.56 13.32 34.39
CA ARG A 256 5.38 14.77 34.57
C ARG A 256 3.96 15.17 34.22
N ASP A 257 3.25 15.82 35.14
CA ASP A 257 1.83 16.20 34.94
C ASP A 257 1.65 17.38 33.98
N ASP A 258 2.65 18.25 33.82
CA ASP A 258 2.61 19.41 32.91
C ASP A 258 4.00 19.82 32.40
N MET A 259 4.04 20.86 31.56
CA MET A 259 5.23 21.53 31.06
C MET A 259 5.33 22.98 31.58
N ALA A 260 4.55 23.37 32.58
CA ALA A 260 4.63 24.70 33.19
C ALA A 260 6.03 24.98 33.76
N GLY A 261 6.54 26.14 33.44
CA GLY A 261 7.88 26.55 33.92
C GLY A 261 9.07 25.96 33.17
N GLN A 262 8.83 25.08 32.18
CA GLN A 262 9.89 24.39 31.45
C GLN A 262 10.34 25.13 30.18
N THR A 263 9.52 26.03 29.68
CA THR A 263 9.74 26.71 28.41
C THR A 263 9.42 28.20 28.51
N SER A 264 9.95 29.03 27.62
CA SER A 264 9.75 30.48 27.63
C SER A 264 9.63 31.05 26.23
N PHE A 265 9.01 32.25 26.14
CA PHE A 265 9.11 33.13 24.98
C PHE A 265 10.04 34.31 25.27
N SER A 266 10.76 34.78 24.24
CA SER A 266 11.44 36.06 24.22
C SER A 266 11.08 36.83 22.92
N VAL A 267 11.06 38.16 23.03
CA VAL A 267 10.74 39.08 21.92
C VAL A 267 12.00 39.86 21.59
N ASP A 268 12.40 39.89 20.31
CA ASP A 268 13.58 40.62 19.80
C ASP A 268 14.88 40.32 20.61
N GLY A 269 15.00 39.10 21.09
CA GLY A 269 16.16 38.70 21.95
C GLY A 269 16.18 39.28 23.36
N GLY A 270 15.07 39.88 23.83
CA GLY A 270 14.90 40.44 25.16
C GLY A 270 14.71 39.40 26.27
N GLU A 271 14.17 39.86 27.40
CA GLU A 271 13.93 39.00 28.57
C GLU A 271 12.97 37.83 28.25
N LYS A 272 13.20 36.69 28.88
CA LYS A 272 12.36 35.49 28.75
C LYS A 272 11.12 35.60 29.60
N THR A 273 9.98 35.38 29.01
CA THR A 273 8.69 35.20 29.69
C THR A 273 8.40 33.70 29.79
N VAL A 274 8.40 33.16 30.98
CA VAL A 274 8.18 31.73 31.26
C VAL A 274 6.70 31.37 31.01
N LEU A 275 6.47 30.22 30.36
CA LEU A 275 5.12 29.70 30.15
C LEU A 275 4.62 28.97 31.41
N THR A 276 3.46 29.42 31.93
CA THR A 276 2.99 29.02 33.27
C THR A 276 1.81 28.06 33.24
N ASN A 277 1.24 27.79 32.07
CA ASN A 277 0.06 26.95 31.92
C ASN A 277 0.19 26.08 30.67
N LEU A 278 0.70 24.85 30.83
CA LEU A 278 0.89 23.84 29.78
C LEU A 278 0.52 22.45 30.33
N PRO A 279 -0.76 22.20 30.68
CA PRO A 279 -1.19 20.90 31.17
C PRO A 279 -0.99 19.80 30.13
N ASP A 280 -0.90 18.54 30.58
CA ASP A 280 -0.82 17.39 29.68
C ASP A 280 -2.06 17.35 28.77
N SER A 281 -1.84 17.33 27.46
CA SER A 281 -2.93 17.37 26.47
C SER A 281 -3.57 15.98 26.24
N GLY A 282 -3.03 14.92 26.87
CA GLY A 282 -3.48 13.57 26.71
C GLY A 282 -2.58 12.69 25.82
N GLY A 283 -1.65 13.30 25.06
CA GLY A 283 -0.73 12.58 24.19
C GLY A 283 0.00 13.49 23.22
N TRP A 284 1.03 12.94 22.55
CA TRP A 284 1.91 13.69 21.63
C TRP A 284 1.21 14.20 20.36
N GLN A 285 -0.01 13.76 20.14
CA GLN A 285 -0.82 14.07 18.95
C GLN A 285 -2.22 14.56 19.31
N GLN A 286 -2.53 14.68 20.60
CA GLN A 286 -3.75 15.25 21.09
C GLN A 286 -3.54 16.73 21.38
N PHE A 287 -3.98 17.58 20.46
CA PHE A 287 -3.78 19.02 20.57
C PHE A 287 -4.83 19.68 21.47
N ALA A 288 -4.37 20.60 22.29
CA ALA A 288 -5.20 21.38 23.20
C ALA A 288 -4.76 22.84 23.20
N TRP A 289 -5.71 23.73 23.46
CA TRP A 289 -5.43 25.15 23.66
C TRP A 289 -5.13 25.47 25.13
N ALA A 290 -4.12 26.28 25.33
CA ALA A 290 -3.90 26.90 26.66
C ALA A 290 -3.45 28.36 26.53
N LYS A 291 -3.93 29.21 27.42
CA LYS A 291 -3.38 30.54 27.65
C LYS A 291 -2.11 30.40 28.49
N THR A 292 -0.98 30.61 27.87
CA THR A 292 0.32 30.19 28.42
C THR A 292 1.15 31.34 29.00
N ALA A 293 0.97 32.54 28.48
CA ALA A 293 1.75 33.71 28.88
C ALA A 293 1.01 35.02 28.54
N THR A 294 1.63 36.14 28.98
CA THR A 294 1.25 37.49 28.58
C THR A 294 2.50 38.27 28.21
N LEU A 295 2.52 38.90 27.04
CA LEU A 295 3.65 39.65 26.50
C LEU A 295 3.26 41.15 26.35
N SER A 296 4.20 42.04 26.65
CA SER A 296 4.08 43.45 26.27
C SER A 296 4.79 43.64 24.91
N LEU A 297 4.02 43.93 23.87
CA LEU A 297 4.49 44.06 22.50
C LEU A 297 4.34 45.49 21.99
N GLN A 298 5.29 45.91 21.20
CA GLN A 298 5.24 47.16 20.42
C GLN A 298 4.78 46.84 19.00
N ALA A 299 4.03 47.73 18.40
CA ALA A 299 3.60 47.61 17.01
C ALA A 299 4.79 47.49 16.01
N GLY A 300 4.53 46.83 14.90
CA GLY A 300 5.52 46.60 13.84
C GLY A 300 6.03 45.17 13.80
N ALA A 301 7.06 44.96 13.00
CA ALA A 301 7.70 43.64 12.86
C ALA A 301 8.48 43.28 14.13
N ARG A 302 8.25 42.09 14.66
CA ARG A 302 8.88 41.55 15.87
C ARG A 302 9.39 40.16 15.59
N THR A 303 10.43 39.73 16.30
CA THR A 303 10.87 38.34 16.30
C THR A 303 10.45 37.69 17.62
N LEU A 304 9.60 36.68 17.57
CA LEU A 304 9.18 35.87 18.70
C LEU A 304 9.97 34.56 18.71
N ARG A 305 10.64 34.24 19.81
CA ARG A 305 11.38 32.98 19.99
C ARG A 305 10.83 32.22 21.17
N TRP A 306 10.44 30.95 20.90
CA TRP A 306 10.22 29.96 21.94
C TRP A 306 11.53 29.23 22.26
N THR A 307 11.78 28.95 23.52
CA THR A 307 12.93 28.17 23.98
C THR A 307 12.49 27.07 24.94
N ASN A 308 12.99 25.87 24.75
CA ASN A 308 12.91 24.79 25.73
C ASN A 308 14.04 25.01 26.77
N ASP A 309 13.71 25.49 27.97
CA ASP A 309 14.72 25.88 28.97
C ASP A 309 15.22 24.68 29.77
N GLN A 310 14.40 23.68 30.04
CA GLN A 310 14.72 22.59 30.96
C GLN A 310 14.58 21.18 30.38
N GLY A 311 14.23 21.06 29.08
CA GLY A 311 13.96 19.79 28.43
C GLY A 311 12.54 19.30 28.66
N GLY A 312 12.16 18.28 27.88
CA GLY A 312 10.80 17.77 27.74
C GLY A 312 10.30 18.00 26.33
N GLY A 313 9.21 17.37 25.95
CA GLY A 313 8.71 17.44 24.58
C GLY A 313 7.51 18.35 24.44
N LEU A 314 7.43 19.12 23.38
CA LEU A 314 6.27 19.91 23.00
C LEU A 314 6.13 19.92 21.48
N ASN A 315 4.93 19.68 21.00
CA ASN A 315 4.56 19.87 19.60
C ASN A 315 3.70 21.12 19.49
N PHE A 316 3.95 21.92 18.46
CA PHE A 316 3.26 23.18 18.19
C PHE A 316 2.49 23.08 16.90
N ASP A 317 1.26 23.55 16.90
CA ASP A 317 0.47 23.77 15.68
C ASP A 317 0.31 25.26 15.42
N ALA A 318 -0.19 26.02 16.39
CA ALA A 318 -0.40 27.44 16.23
C ALA A 318 -0.22 28.22 17.53
N LEU A 319 0.12 29.51 17.37
CA LEU A 319 0.08 30.50 18.43
C LEU A 319 -0.91 31.60 18.09
N VAL A 320 -1.65 32.08 19.07
CA VAL A 320 -2.50 33.26 18.95
C VAL A 320 -2.09 34.29 19.97
N LEU A 321 -1.78 35.49 19.46
CA LEU A 321 -1.57 36.67 20.28
C LEU A 321 -2.82 37.53 20.20
N THR A 322 -3.43 37.89 21.34
CA THR A 322 -4.60 38.77 21.36
C THR A 322 -4.53 39.74 22.53
N ASP A 323 -4.95 40.98 22.29
CA ASP A 323 -5.12 42.01 23.32
C ASP A 323 -6.52 41.95 23.98
N ASP A 324 -7.36 41.01 23.56
CA ASP A 324 -8.66 40.76 24.15
C ASP A 324 -8.53 39.84 25.37
N PRO A 325 -8.70 40.36 26.61
CA PRO A 325 -8.52 39.58 27.83
C PRO A 325 -9.57 38.49 28.03
N ASP A 326 -10.75 38.66 27.44
CA ASP A 326 -11.88 37.73 27.58
C ASP A 326 -11.96 36.70 26.46
N TRP A 327 -11.10 36.83 25.45
CA TRP A 327 -11.01 35.86 24.33
C TRP A 327 -10.43 34.52 24.80
N SER A 328 -11.05 33.45 24.34
CA SER A 328 -10.52 32.08 24.58
C SER A 328 -10.67 31.20 23.37
N ALA A 329 -9.67 30.34 23.14
CA ALA A 329 -9.71 29.29 22.14
C ALA A 329 -10.14 27.96 22.80
N ALA A 330 -11.15 27.31 22.22
CA ALA A 330 -11.62 26.01 22.71
C ALA A 330 -11.69 24.94 21.61
N SER A 331 -11.55 25.35 20.36
CA SER A 331 -11.61 24.47 19.22
C SER A 331 -10.75 25.03 18.07
N TRP A 332 -10.63 24.31 17.00
CA TRP A 332 -10.00 24.77 15.77
C TRP A 332 -10.73 25.97 15.11
N ARG A 333 -12.01 26.18 15.43
CA ARG A 333 -12.75 27.39 15.04
C ARG A 333 -12.51 28.49 16.06
N LEU A 334 -11.60 29.38 15.74
CA LEU A 334 -11.28 30.50 16.61
C LEU A 334 -12.45 31.50 16.65
N PRO A 335 -12.97 31.83 17.83
CA PRO A 335 -14.01 32.85 17.93
C PRO A 335 -13.46 34.22 17.52
N PRO A 336 -14.30 35.14 17.04
CA PRO A 336 -13.89 36.53 16.76
C PRO A 336 -13.43 37.20 18.07
N VAL A 337 -12.53 38.17 17.94
CA VAL A 337 -12.20 39.08 19.06
C VAL A 337 -13.28 40.11 19.23
N ALA A 338 -13.36 40.71 20.40
CA ALA A 338 -14.29 41.84 20.66
C ALA A 338 -14.03 43.04 19.74
N PRO A 339 -15.02 43.85 19.40
CA PRO A 339 -14.85 45.05 18.56
C PRO A 339 -13.75 45.95 19.08
N GLY A 340 -12.80 46.30 18.19
CA GLY A 340 -11.66 47.15 18.50
C GLY A 340 -10.45 46.41 19.11
N ARG A 341 -10.55 45.10 19.32
CA ARG A 341 -9.45 44.25 19.77
C ARG A 341 -8.70 43.64 18.59
N GLN A 342 -7.47 43.23 18.83
CA GLN A 342 -6.55 42.68 17.85
C GLN A 342 -6.29 41.20 18.13
N ARG A 343 -6.05 40.49 17.04
CA ARG A 343 -5.58 39.08 17.06
C ARG A 343 -4.57 38.84 15.97
N VAL A 344 -3.46 38.19 16.30
CA VAL A 344 -2.46 37.70 15.36
C VAL A 344 -2.38 36.19 15.48
N ILE A 345 -2.49 35.47 14.39
CA ILE A 345 -2.33 34.02 14.32
C ILE A 345 -0.98 33.74 13.69
N ILE A 346 -0.23 32.84 14.32
CA ILE A 346 1.11 32.40 13.88
C ILE A 346 1.03 30.88 13.74
N GLN A 347 1.31 30.36 12.58
CA GLN A 347 1.39 28.93 12.35
C GLN A 347 2.71 28.38 12.90
N GLY A 348 2.69 27.22 13.53
CA GLY A 348 3.88 26.60 14.11
C GLY A 348 4.96 26.36 13.06
N GLU A 349 4.56 25.91 11.87
CA GLU A 349 5.43 25.62 10.74
C GLU A 349 6.00 26.86 10.03
N ASP A 350 5.46 28.05 10.27
CA ASP A 350 5.97 29.30 9.68
C ASP A 350 7.21 29.84 10.36
N TYR A 351 7.92 29.01 11.17
CA TYR A 351 9.16 29.40 11.78
C TYR A 351 10.20 29.80 10.71
N LYS A 352 10.95 30.89 11.02
CA LYS A 352 12.04 31.34 10.15
C LYS A 352 13.36 30.61 10.46
N ALA A 353 13.54 30.18 11.69
CA ALA A 353 14.72 29.48 12.16
C ALA A 353 14.40 28.58 13.34
N SER A 354 15.18 27.52 13.52
CA SER A 354 15.02 26.57 14.62
C SER A 354 16.33 25.90 15.01
N ASN A 355 16.37 25.33 16.21
CA ASN A 355 17.41 24.43 16.65
C ASN A 355 16.78 23.24 17.39
N GLY A 356 17.26 22.02 17.13
CA GLY A 356 16.80 20.81 17.82
C GLY A 356 15.44 20.25 17.38
N LEU A 357 14.79 20.85 16.41
CA LEU A 357 13.48 20.43 15.90
C LEU A 357 13.60 19.11 15.15
N GLN A 358 12.86 18.07 15.58
CA GLN A 358 12.86 16.73 14.94
C GLN A 358 11.61 16.49 14.09
N ILE A 359 10.49 17.16 14.40
CA ILE A 359 9.29 17.19 13.58
C ILE A 359 9.23 18.57 12.94
N ALA A 360 9.76 18.67 11.73
CA ALA A 360 9.81 19.89 10.96
C ALA A 360 8.59 20.01 10.03
N ARG A 361 8.51 21.12 9.32
CA ARG A 361 7.55 21.32 8.21
C ARG A 361 7.63 20.13 7.24
N GLY A 362 6.51 19.55 6.85
CA GLY A 362 6.41 18.37 5.99
C GLY A 362 6.28 17.04 6.74
N SER A 363 6.17 17.05 8.07
CA SER A 363 6.09 15.82 8.88
C SER A 363 4.69 15.18 8.93
N GLY A 364 3.65 15.91 8.56
CA GLY A 364 2.27 15.41 8.58
C GLY A 364 1.56 15.47 9.92
N LEU A 365 2.19 15.99 10.96
CA LEU A 365 1.51 16.22 12.23
C LEU A 365 0.57 17.44 12.11
N ALA A 366 -0.70 17.31 12.47
CA ALA A 366 -1.70 18.37 12.40
C ALA A 366 -2.73 18.29 13.53
N ALA A 367 -3.32 19.43 13.89
CA ALA A 367 -4.30 19.51 14.98
C ALA A 367 -5.76 19.44 14.51
N THR A 368 -6.06 19.76 13.25
CA THR A 368 -7.45 19.71 12.74
C THR A 368 -7.86 18.26 12.58
N GLN A 369 -8.93 17.87 13.26
CA GLN A 369 -9.41 16.49 13.27
C GLN A 369 -10.94 16.47 13.19
N SER A 370 -11.47 15.97 12.08
CA SER A 370 -12.89 15.71 11.88
C SER A 370 -13.05 14.52 10.95
N LYS A 371 -14.12 13.76 11.11
CA LYS A 371 -14.44 12.62 10.24
C LYS A 371 -15.55 12.91 9.24
N THR A 372 -16.19 14.08 9.38
CA THR A 372 -17.40 14.39 8.61
C THR A 372 -17.38 15.74 7.93
N GLU A 373 -16.38 16.57 8.20
CA GLU A 373 -16.26 17.89 7.57
C GLU A 373 -14.81 18.38 7.58
N PHE A 374 -14.46 19.24 6.64
CA PHE A 374 -13.14 19.84 6.55
C PHE A 374 -13.16 21.21 5.88
N PRO A 375 -12.20 22.11 6.20
CA PRO A 375 -12.10 23.42 5.61
C PRO A 375 -11.52 23.36 4.18
N PHE A 376 -12.05 24.21 3.30
CA PHE A 376 -11.56 24.38 1.92
C PHE A 376 -11.05 25.81 1.67
N ALA A 377 -10.13 25.98 0.74
CA ALA A 377 -9.59 27.28 0.37
C ALA A 377 -10.63 28.12 -0.44
N SER A 378 -10.73 29.40 -0.11
CA SER A 378 -11.67 30.31 -0.78
C SER A 378 -11.40 30.37 -2.30
N GLY A 379 -12.46 30.27 -3.08
CA GLY A 379 -12.39 30.31 -4.54
C GLY A 379 -12.00 28.98 -5.23
N GLN A 380 -11.73 27.93 -4.48
CA GLN A 380 -11.41 26.60 -5.03
C GLN A 380 -12.63 25.68 -5.11
N VAL A 381 -13.75 26.03 -4.48
CA VAL A 381 -14.95 25.18 -4.39
C VAL A 381 -16.13 25.95 -4.94
N LYS A 382 -16.93 25.32 -5.79
CA LYS A 382 -18.21 25.88 -6.28
C LYS A 382 -19.34 25.39 -5.39
N LEU A 383 -20.23 26.32 -5.01
CA LEU A 383 -21.36 25.99 -4.12
C LEU A 383 -22.37 25.05 -4.78
N SER A 384 -22.50 25.14 -6.12
CA SER A 384 -23.33 24.28 -6.95
C SER A 384 -23.03 22.79 -6.82
N TRP A 385 -21.80 22.40 -6.46
CA TRP A 385 -21.46 20.98 -6.29
C TRP A 385 -22.29 20.29 -5.21
N ALA A 386 -22.71 21.02 -4.18
CA ALA A 386 -23.58 20.47 -3.13
C ALA A 386 -25.02 20.16 -3.62
N GLU A 387 -25.41 20.75 -4.76
CA GLU A 387 -26.71 20.49 -5.39
C GLU A 387 -26.67 19.29 -6.36
N ALA A 388 -25.47 18.81 -6.71
CA ALA A 388 -25.30 17.65 -7.57
C ALA A 388 -25.65 16.37 -6.76
N PRO A 389 -26.64 15.58 -7.20
CA PRO A 389 -27.22 14.51 -6.37
C PRO A 389 -26.26 13.38 -6.02
N GLU A 390 -25.17 13.25 -6.74
CA GLU A 390 -24.23 12.14 -6.68
C GLU A 390 -22.77 12.59 -6.70
N ALA A 391 -22.52 13.83 -6.27
CA ALA A 391 -21.16 14.33 -6.12
C ALA A 391 -20.42 13.54 -5.04
N GLU A 392 -19.20 13.12 -5.35
CA GLU A 392 -18.34 12.32 -4.46
C GLU A 392 -17.02 13.05 -4.21
N VAL A 393 -16.55 12.91 -2.99
CA VAL A 393 -15.22 13.38 -2.60
C VAL A 393 -14.30 12.20 -2.45
N HIS A 394 -13.24 12.16 -3.24
CA HIS A 394 -12.12 11.26 -3.02
C HIS A 394 -11.12 11.93 -2.09
N LEU A 395 -10.87 11.35 -0.95
CA LEU A 395 -10.13 11.95 0.16
C LEU A 395 -9.05 11.01 0.67
N TRP A 396 -7.90 11.54 1.03
CA TRP A 396 -6.77 10.80 1.65
C TRP A 396 -6.56 11.31 3.08
N PRO A 397 -7.35 10.86 4.05
CA PRO A 397 -7.23 11.32 5.43
C PRO A 397 -5.92 10.84 6.05
N SER A 398 -5.30 11.70 6.83
CA SER A 398 -3.95 11.48 7.36
C SER A 398 -3.85 11.61 8.87
N SER A 399 -4.89 11.31 9.58
CA SER A 399 -4.79 11.26 11.04
C SER A 399 -3.52 10.50 11.45
N PRO A 400 -2.97 10.78 12.63
CA PRO A 400 -1.74 10.11 13.08
C PRO A 400 -1.74 8.59 13.01
N ALA A 401 -2.92 8.00 13.01
CA ALA A 401 -3.12 6.56 12.86
C ALA A 401 -3.16 6.09 11.40
N SER A 402 -3.13 7.01 10.43
CA SER A 402 -3.20 6.70 9.01
C SER A 402 -1.86 6.94 8.34
N CYS A 403 -1.38 5.99 7.59
CA CYS A 403 -0.21 6.16 6.71
C CYS A 403 -0.59 6.78 5.36
N ARG A 404 -1.68 7.55 5.28
CA ARG A 404 -2.23 8.12 4.02
C ARG A 404 -2.36 7.10 2.89
N ALA A 405 -2.36 5.83 3.25
CA ALA A 405 -2.57 4.74 2.33
C ALA A 405 -4.05 4.61 1.99
N PHE A 406 -4.89 5.13 2.85
CA PHE A 406 -6.32 4.95 2.77
C PHE A 406 -6.91 6.15 2.05
N ASN A 407 -7.39 5.91 0.86
CA ASN A 407 -8.29 6.84 0.23
C ASN A 407 -9.73 6.39 0.45
N GLU A 408 -10.59 7.36 0.66
CA GLU A 408 -12.00 7.14 0.89
C GLU A 408 -12.81 7.83 -0.19
N ILE A 409 -13.89 7.20 -0.60
CA ILE A 409 -14.88 7.75 -1.53
C ILE A 409 -16.13 8.02 -0.70
N VAL A 410 -16.39 9.28 -0.43
CA VAL A 410 -17.49 9.72 0.42
C VAL A 410 -18.41 10.66 -0.34
N LYS A 411 -19.70 10.68 -0.02
CA LYS A 411 -20.64 11.56 -0.69
C LYS A 411 -20.45 13.01 -0.20
N LEU A 412 -20.44 13.96 -1.13
CA LEU A 412 -20.54 15.37 -0.80
C LEU A 412 -21.96 15.67 -0.31
N GLU A 413 -22.08 16.17 0.92
CA GLU A 413 -23.39 16.47 1.52
C GLU A 413 -23.74 17.94 1.49
N ARG A 414 -22.77 18.80 1.85
CA ARG A 414 -23.00 20.24 1.95
C ARG A 414 -21.72 21.05 1.76
N ILE A 415 -21.90 22.28 1.34
CA ILE A 415 -20.86 23.30 1.31
C ILE A 415 -21.36 24.51 2.08
N ASP A 416 -20.70 24.83 3.18
CA ASP A 416 -20.95 26.03 3.97
C ASP A 416 -19.97 27.14 3.58
N ALA A 417 -20.40 28.03 2.70
CA ALA A 417 -19.58 29.14 2.21
C ALA A 417 -19.18 30.12 3.30
N ALA A 418 -20.06 30.34 4.29
CA ALA A 418 -19.80 31.30 5.34
C ALA A 418 -18.75 30.80 6.34
N ALA A 419 -18.76 29.49 6.61
CA ALA A 419 -17.78 28.85 7.45
C ALA A 419 -16.56 28.37 6.67
N GLY A 420 -16.61 28.31 5.31
CA GLY A 420 -15.55 27.72 4.47
C GLY A 420 -15.39 26.22 4.68
N LEU A 421 -16.50 25.50 4.88
CA LEU A 421 -16.50 24.08 5.21
C LEU A 421 -17.20 23.22 4.16
N MET A 422 -16.58 22.09 3.85
CA MET A 422 -17.17 20.99 3.08
C MET A 422 -17.58 19.89 4.04
N GLY A 423 -18.85 19.48 4.00
CA GLY A 423 -19.39 18.36 4.78
C GLY A 423 -19.58 17.14 3.90
N VAL A 424 -19.21 15.98 4.42
CA VAL A 424 -19.34 14.69 3.75
C VAL A 424 -20.26 13.77 4.55
N SER A 425 -21.01 12.92 3.84
CA SER A 425 -21.99 12.02 4.45
C SER A 425 -21.85 10.57 3.97
N GLY A 426 -22.65 9.71 4.60
CA GLY A 426 -22.73 8.29 4.32
C GLY A 426 -21.99 7.47 5.35
N LYS A 427 -20.71 7.60 5.45
CA LYS A 427 -19.90 7.12 6.58
C LYS A 427 -19.01 8.23 7.08
N GLU A 428 -18.73 8.21 8.39
CA GLU A 428 -17.59 8.94 8.89
C GLU A 428 -16.34 8.44 8.19
N ALA A 429 -15.40 9.30 7.85
CA ALA A 429 -14.09 8.87 7.43
C ALA A 429 -13.52 7.89 8.47
N ALA A 430 -12.84 6.84 8.03
CA ALA A 430 -12.28 5.83 8.93
C ALA A 430 -11.33 6.45 9.94
N VAL A 431 -10.60 7.48 9.49
CA VAL A 431 -9.69 8.29 10.31
C VAL A 431 -10.03 9.77 10.14
N GLU A 432 -9.53 10.61 11.03
CA GLU A 432 -9.75 12.04 11.00
C GLU A 432 -9.12 12.67 9.75
N ILE A 433 -9.85 13.62 9.17
CA ILE A 433 -9.42 14.46 8.05
C ILE A 433 -8.59 15.60 8.62
N CYS A 434 -7.36 15.71 8.18
CA CYS A 434 -6.41 16.68 8.71
C CYS A 434 -6.07 17.77 7.69
N SER A 435 -5.54 18.87 8.18
CA SER A 435 -4.96 19.92 7.35
C SER A 435 -3.91 19.35 6.39
N GLY A 436 -3.95 19.79 5.13
CA GLY A 436 -3.04 19.33 4.08
C GLY A 436 -3.40 17.97 3.46
N ASP A 437 -4.46 17.31 3.89
CA ASP A 437 -4.97 16.12 3.22
C ASP A 437 -5.43 16.47 1.81
N ARG A 438 -5.03 15.66 0.85
CA ARG A 438 -5.43 15.88 -0.53
C ARG A 438 -6.81 15.31 -0.79
N TYR A 439 -7.55 15.94 -1.69
CA TYR A 439 -8.85 15.47 -2.16
C TYR A 439 -9.14 15.96 -3.58
N PHE A 440 -10.13 15.37 -4.21
CA PHE A 440 -10.81 15.91 -5.38
C PHE A 440 -12.31 15.61 -5.29
N VAL A 441 -13.10 16.33 -6.07
CA VAL A 441 -14.55 16.11 -6.15
C VAL A 441 -14.88 15.61 -7.55
N GLU A 442 -15.64 14.52 -7.67
CA GLU A 442 -15.99 13.95 -8.97
C GLU A 442 -17.49 13.71 -9.11
N ASN A 443 -17.86 13.27 -10.30
CA ASN A 443 -19.25 13.06 -10.74
C ASN A 443 -20.05 14.37 -10.75
N LEU A 444 -19.46 15.37 -11.37
CA LEU A 444 -20.01 16.71 -11.50
C LEU A 444 -20.22 17.05 -12.97
N MET A 445 -21.46 17.22 -13.41
CA MET A 445 -21.76 17.57 -14.80
C MET A 445 -21.13 18.90 -15.24
N GLU A 446 -21.06 19.88 -14.35
CA GLU A 446 -20.46 21.19 -14.63
C GLU A 446 -18.93 21.18 -14.76
N GLU A 447 -18.29 20.09 -14.32
CA GLU A 447 -16.84 19.88 -14.45
C GLU A 447 -16.48 18.91 -15.61
N LEU A 448 -17.42 18.64 -16.50
CA LEU A 448 -17.15 17.93 -17.75
C LEU A 448 -16.52 18.91 -18.77
N ASP A 449 -15.31 19.32 -18.52
CA ASP A 449 -14.61 20.40 -19.22
C ASP A 449 -13.24 20.06 -19.78
N CYS A 450 -12.83 18.76 -19.68
CA CYS A 450 -11.54 18.27 -20.15
C CYS A 450 -11.68 17.01 -21.02
N PRO A 451 -10.87 16.86 -22.12
CA PRO A 451 -10.85 15.62 -22.89
C PRO A 451 -10.50 14.40 -22.03
N GLY A 452 -11.24 13.32 -22.20
CA GLY A 452 -11.08 12.09 -21.40
C GLY A 452 -12.04 11.98 -20.23
N GLU A 453 -12.87 12.99 -20.02
CA GLU A 453 -13.88 12.98 -18.97
C GLU A 453 -15.25 12.51 -19.45
N TRP A 454 -16.02 11.95 -18.50
CA TRP A 454 -17.40 11.53 -18.73
C TRP A 454 -18.28 11.76 -17.49
N TYR A 455 -19.57 11.90 -17.73
CA TYR A 455 -20.59 12.02 -16.70
C TYR A 455 -21.79 11.14 -17.02
N LEU A 456 -22.33 10.46 -16.03
CA LEU A 456 -23.53 9.62 -16.16
C LEU A 456 -24.70 10.26 -15.43
N ASP A 457 -25.69 10.73 -16.19
CA ASP A 457 -26.99 11.04 -15.64
C ASP A 457 -27.82 9.76 -15.48
N ARG A 458 -27.85 9.22 -14.26
CA ARG A 458 -28.57 7.96 -13.97
C ARG A 458 -30.08 8.10 -14.08
N GLN A 459 -30.63 9.28 -13.78
CA GLN A 459 -32.08 9.51 -13.87
C GLN A 459 -32.54 9.59 -15.33
N ALA A 460 -31.84 10.36 -16.13
CA ALA A 460 -32.13 10.47 -17.56
C ALA A 460 -31.62 9.26 -18.35
N ARG A 461 -30.76 8.40 -17.78
CA ARG A 461 -30.09 7.28 -18.43
C ARG A 461 -29.28 7.72 -19.65
N VAL A 462 -28.51 8.81 -19.51
CA VAL A 462 -27.70 9.42 -20.56
C VAL A 462 -26.24 9.48 -20.10
N LEU A 463 -25.36 8.99 -20.96
CA LEU A 463 -23.93 9.16 -20.83
C LEU A 463 -23.48 10.41 -21.59
N TYR A 464 -22.74 11.28 -20.95
CA TYR A 464 -22.03 12.41 -21.55
C TYR A 464 -20.54 12.11 -21.54
N LEU A 465 -19.87 12.34 -22.67
CA LEU A 465 -18.46 12.01 -22.86
C LEU A 465 -17.75 13.09 -23.66
N TRP A 466 -16.65 13.60 -23.16
CA TRP A 466 -15.70 14.36 -23.95
C TRP A 466 -14.53 13.42 -24.34
N PRO A 467 -14.52 12.83 -25.53
CA PRO A 467 -13.52 11.87 -25.91
C PRO A 467 -12.15 12.53 -26.13
N THR A 468 -11.06 11.80 -25.86
CA THR A 468 -9.67 12.27 -26.10
C THR A 468 -9.35 12.39 -27.61
N ALA A 469 -10.08 11.68 -28.45
CA ALA A 469 -10.00 11.74 -29.91
C ALA A 469 -11.41 11.56 -30.52
N PRO A 470 -11.65 12.03 -31.74
CA PRO A 470 -12.94 11.86 -32.39
C PRO A 470 -13.38 10.39 -32.43
N LEU A 471 -14.60 10.10 -31.98
CA LEU A 471 -15.16 8.75 -32.08
C LEU A 471 -15.51 8.44 -33.54
N THR A 472 -15.06 7.29 -34.02
CA THR A 472 -15.49 6.70 -35.28
C THR A 472 -16.59 5.67 -35.01
N GLY A 473 -17.29 5.22 -36.04
CA GLY A 473 -18.32 4.17 -35.85
C GLY A 473 -17.83 2.86 -35.25
N ASP A 474 -16.53 2.61 -35.36
CA ASP A 474 -15.85 1.41 -34.84
C ASP A 474 -15.14 1.63 -33.52
N THR A 475 -15.11 2.85 -32.99
CA THR A 475 -14.46 3.13 -31.68
C THR A 475 -15.27 2.50 -30.55
N PRO A 476 -14.77 1.48 -29.84
CA PRO A 476 -15.51 0.87 -28.77
C PRO A 476 -15.59 1.82 -27.57
N VAL A 477 -16.81 2.11 -27.12
CA VAL A 477 -17.07 2.76 -25.83
C VAL A 477 -17.78 1.73 -24.98
N ILE A 478 -17.11 1.27 -23.91
CA ILE A 478 -17.55 0.13 -23.11
C ILE A 478 -17.83 0.59 -21.69
N ALA A 479 -19.04 0.35 -21.22
CA ALA A 479 -19.42 0.49 -19.81
C ALA A 479 -19.50 -0.87 -19.15
N PRO A 480 -18.80 -1.12 -18.05
CA PRO A 480 -18.82 -2.41 -17.38
C PRO A 480 -20.19 -2.69 -16.74
N ARG A 481 -20.60 -3.94 -16.81
CA ARG A 481 -21.79 -4.48 -16.14
C ARG A 481 -21.43 -5.45 -15.02
N LEU A 482 -20.29 -6.15 -15.16
CA LEU A 482 -19.83 -7.13 -14.20
C LEU A 482 -18.66 -6.60 -13.39
N THR A 483 -18.61 -6.96 -12.12
CA THR A 483 -17.46 -6.73 -11.24
C THR A 483 -16.50 -7.91 -11.23
N ARG A 484 -16.96 -9.11 -11.62
CA ARG A 484 -16.17 -10.34 -11.72
C ARG A 484 -16.55 -11.15 -12.94
N LEU A 485 -15.63 -11.97 -13.43
CA LEU A 485 -15.83 -12.81 -14.62
C LEU A 485 -15.87 -14.30 -14.29
N PHE A 486 -15.08 -14.74 -13.30
CA PHE A 486 -15.08 -16.13 -12.85
C PHE A 486 -15.23 -16.23 -11.33
N GLU A 487 -16.00 -17.22 -10.92
CA GLU A 487 -16.14 -17.60 -9.52
C GLU A 487 -16.02 -19.11 -9.37
N PHE A 488 -15.05 -19.55 -8.55
CA PHE A 488 -14.92 -20.94 -8.12
C PHE A 488 -15.51 -21.03 -6.72
N ARG A 489 -16.65 -21.69 -6.60
CA ARG A 489 -17.44 -21.72 -5.39
C ARG A 489 -17.45 -23.13 -4.81
N GLY A 490 -16.42 -23.46 -4.02
CA GLY A 490 -16.36 -24.69 -3.25
C GLY A 490 -16.97 -24.55 -1.87
N GLU A 491 -16.99 -25.67 -1.15
CA GLU A 491 -17.34 -25.79 0.25
C GLU A 491 -16.16 -26.44 1.00
N PRO A 492 -15.99 -26.25 2.32
CA PRO A 492 -14.84 -26.79 3.07
C PRO A 492 -14.59 -28.29 2.83
N GLU A 493 -15.66 -29.09 2.77
CA GLU A 493 -15.55 -30.54 2.57
C GLU A 493 -15.68 -30.97 1.11
N LYS A 494 -16.08 -30.04 0.22
CA LYS A 494 -16.30 -30.26 -1.21
C LYS A 494 -15.70 -29.13 -2.02
N PRO A 495 -14.36 -28.97 -2.03
CA PRO A 495 -13.73 -27.94 -2.81
C PRO A 495 -13.90 -28.14 -4.31
N VAL A 496 -13.84 -27.04 -5.07
CA VAL A 496 -13.69 -27.10 -6.53
C VAL A 496 -12.26 -27.49 -6.86
N ARG A 497 -12.07 -28.49 -7.71
CA ARG A 497 -10.78 -29.12 -7.93
C ARG A 497 -10.36 -29.19 -9.38
N TRP A 498 -9.04 -29.05 -9.60
CA TRP A 498 -8.33 -29.41 -10.83
C TRP A 498 -8.97 -28.79 -12.08
N ILE A 499 -9.22 -27.49 -12.03
CA ILE A 499 -9.64 -26.68 -13.18
C ILE A 499 -8.48 -25.76 -13.58
N ARG A 500 -8.24 -25.66 -14.87
CA ARG A 500 -7.19 -24.84 -15.47
C ARG A 500 -7.80 -23.81 -16.42
N LEU A 501 -7.45 -22.53 -16.26
CA LEU A 501 -7.68 -21.47 -17.22
C LEU A 501 -6.35 -21.08 -17.85
N SER A 502 -6.26 -21.04 -19.17
CA SER A 502 -5.02 -20.75 -19.86
C SER A 502 -5.20 -19.90 -21.12
N GLY A 503 -4.44 -18.83 -21.26
CA GLY A 503 -4.39 -17.99 -22.47
C GLY A 503 -5.60 -17.09 -22.70
N LEU A 504 -6.46 -16.88 -21.70
CA LEU A 504 -7.65 -16.05 -21.79
C LEU A 504 -7.33 -14.59 -21.52
N THR A 505 -7.99 -13.66 -22.22
CA THR A 505 -8.01 -12.24 -21.87
C THR A 505 -9.29 -11.91 -21.11
N LEU A 506 -9.16 -11.32 -19.93
CA LEU A 506 -10.25 -10.90 -19.04
C LEU A 506 -10.18 -9.40 -18.87
N GLN A 507 -11.26 -8.67 -19.15
CA GLN A 507 -11.17 -7.21 -19.12
C GLN A 507 -12.50 -6.50 -18.85
N GLU A 508 -12.40 -5.20 -18.59
CA GLU A 508 -13.51 -4.24 -18.56
C GLU A 508 -14.57 -4.63 -17.51
N THR A 509 -14.11 -4.76 -16.27
CA THR A 509 -14.98 -4.94 -15.10
C THR A 509 -15.12 -3.66 -14.29
N ASP A 510 -16.19 -3.53 -13.52
CA ASP A 510 -16.44 -2.40 -12.64
C ASP A 510 -16.00 -2.65 -11.22
N PHE A 511 -15.88 -1.56 -10.46
CA PHE A 511 -15.76 -1.61 -9.02
C PHE A 511 -17.06 -1.17 -8.36
N THR A 512 -17.34 -1.72 -7.19
CA THR A 512 -18.33 -1.15 -6.28
C THR A 512 -17.57 -0.39 -5.20
N PRO A 513 -17.98 0.83 -4.81
CA PRO A 513 -17.47 1.43 -3.61
C PRO A 513 -17.79 0.45 -2.49
N ASP A 514 -16.76 -0.11 -1.90
CA ASP A 514 -17.00 -0.89 -0.69
C ASP A 514 -17.57 0.06 0.35
N ASP A 515 -18.56 -0.44 1.08
CA ASP A 515 -19.16 0.26 2.21
C ASP A 515 -18.19 0.49 3.35
N GLY A 516 -16.93 0.65 3.11
CA GLY A 516 -15.88 0.94 4.05
C GLY A 516 -14.52 0.62 3.49
N PHE A 517 -13.63 1.30 4.01
CA PHE A 517 -12.24 1.13 4.21
C PHE A 517 -11.70 -0.27 3.87
N VAL A 518 -10.96 -0.38 2.80
CA VAL A 518 -10.14 -1.56 2.51
C VAL A 518 -8.87 -1.47 3.36
N ALA A 519 -8.98 -1.84 4.64
CA ALA A 519 -7.81 -1.97 5.49
C ALA A 519 -6.90 -3.07 4.94
N TYR A 520 -5.62 -2.75 4.75
CA TYR A 520 -4.56 -3.71 4.45
C TYR A 520 -4.64 -4.43 3.09
N GLY A 521 -5.06 -3.75 2.02
CA GLY A 521 -5.04 -4.33 0.67
C GLY A 521 -5.86 -5.61 0.53
N ARG A 522 -6.77 -5.86 1.45
CA ARG A 522 -7.61 -7.05 1.48
C ARG A 522 -8.85 -6.83 0.66
N SER A 523 -8.71 -6.97 -0.64
CA SER A 523 -9.91 -7.14 -1.44
C SER A 523 -10.66 -8.38 -0.93
N THR A 524 -11.94 -8.23 -0.67
CA THR A 524 -12.81 -9.38 -0.34
C THR A 524 -13.21 -10.14 -1.57
N ASP A 525 -12.80 -9.67 -2.76
CA ASP A 525 -13.25 -10.14 -4.06
C ASP A 525 -12.22 -9.88 -5.16
N GLY A 526 -12.34 -10.57 -6.28
CA GLY A 526 -11.50 -10.41 -7.46
C GLY A 526 -12.28 -10.64 -8.75
N VAL A 527 -11.70 -10.22 -9.86
CA VAL A 527 -12.23 -10.55 -11.20
C VAL A 527 -12.25 -12.06 -11.40
N LEU A 528 -11.24 -12.75 -10.86
CA LEU A 528 -11.20 -14.18 -10.61
C LEU A 528 -11.28 -14.40 -9.09
N THR A 529 -12.36 -15.04 -8.62
CA THR A 529 -12.53 -15.38 -7.20
C THR A 529 -12.50 -16.89 -7.02
N LEU A 530 -11.60 -17.37 -6.16
CA LEU A 530 -11.39 -18.77 -5.81
C LEU A 530 -11.72 -18.95 -4.33
N ARG A 531 -12.74 -19.74 -4.01
CA ARG A 531 -13.13 -20.04 -2.63
C ARG A 531 -13.23 -21.53 -2.42
N GLU A 532 -12.57 -22.07 -1.41
CA GLU A 532 -12.52 -23.50 -1.09
C GLU A 532 -12.13 -24.32 -2.34
N THR A 533 -10.87 -24.19 -2.76
CA THR A 533 -10.40 -24.79 -4.01
C THR A 533 -9.16 -25.65 -3.81
N GLU A 534 -8.91 -26.60 -4.72
CA GLU A 534 -7.73 -27.42 -4.73
C GLU A 534 -7.21 -27.64 -6.15
N GLY A 535 -5.91 -27.42 -6.39
CA GLY A 535 -5.27 -27.68 -7.68
C GLY A 535 -5.74 -26.80 -8.84
N ILE A 536 -6.21 -25.58 -8.55
CA ILE A 536 -6.59 -24.63 -9.60
C ILE A 536 -5.34 -24.02 -10.24
N THR A 537 -5.34 -23.93 -11.56
CA THR A 537 -4.27 -23.31 -12.33
C THR A 537 -4.82 -22.16 -13.19
N ILE A 538 -4.25 -20.98 -13.03
CA ILE A 538 -4.51 -19.79 -13.85
C ILE A 538 -3.18 -19.40 -14.49
N GLU A 539 -3.06 -19.56 -15.80
CA GLU A 539 -1.79 -19.37 -16.46
C GLU A 539 -1.88 -18.68 -17.81
N ASN A 540 -0.84 -17.91 -18.13
CA ASN A 540 -0.71 -17.24 -19.43
C ASN A 540 -1.95 -16.41 -19.81
N CYS A 541 -2.71 -15.96 -18.82
CA CYS A 541 -3.89 -15.12 -19.00
C CYS A 541 -3.49 -13.64 -18.94
N ARG A 542 -4.29 -12.80 -19.58
CA ARG A 542 -4.17 -11.34 -19.52
C ARG A 542 -5.39 -10.76 -18.82
N LEU A 543 -5.18 -10.10 -17.69
CA LEU A 543 -6.20 -9.44 -16.90
C LEU A 543 -5.94 -7.92 -16.94
N ARG A 544 -6.86 -7.15 -17.58
CA ARG A 544 -6.65 -5.70 -17.74
C ARG A 544 -7.94 -4.90 -17.54
N ASN A 545 -7.79 -3.62 -17.21
CA ASN A 545 -8.94 -2.71 -17.01
C ASN A 545 -9.93 -3.27 -15.98
N LEU A 546 -9.40 -3.58 -14.79
CA LEU A 546 -10.11 -4.31 -13.76
C LEU A 546 -10.72 -3.34 -12.74
N GLY A 547 -11.92 -3.64 -12.27
CA GLY A 547 -12.59 -2.89 -11.22
C GLY A 547 -12.30 -3.42 -9.82
N LYS A 548 -11.78 -4.65 -9.71
CA LYS A 548 -11.43 -5.33 -8.44
C LYS A 548 -10.00 -5.84 -8.52
N ALA A 549 -9.55 -6.57 -7.50
CA ALA A 549 -8.30 -7.31 -7.60
C ALA A 549 -8.31 -8.26 -8.79
N GLY A 550 -7.16 -8.48 -9.42
CA GLY A 550 -7.07 -9.40 -10.55
C GLY A 550 -7.51 -10.81 -10.17
N LEU A 551 -6.99 -11.32 -9.06
CA LEU A 551 -7.31 -12.63 -8.52
C LEU A 551 -7.38 -12.60 -6.99
N HIS A 552 -8.43 -13.18 -6.42
CA HIS A 552 -8.55 -13.45 -4.99
C HIS A 552 -8.74 -14.94 -4.75
N SER A 553 -7.82 -15.56 -3.98
CA SER A 553 -7.91 -16.96 -3.56
C SER A 553 -8.04 -17.04 -2.04
N LYS A 554 -9.14 -17.59 -1.56
CA LYS A 554 -9.37 -17.84 -0.15
C LYS A 554 -9.60 -19.32 0.12
N ARG A 555 -8.85 -19.88 1.04
CA ARG A 555 -8.83 -21.32 1.39
C ARG A 555 -8.56 -22.21 0.17
N GLY A 556 -7.61 -21.74 -0.66
CA GLY A 556 -7.12 -22.48 -1.81
C GLY A 556 -5.90 -23.33 -1.44
N SER A 557 -5.85 -24.58 -1.90
CA SER A 557 -4.70 -25.46 -1.78
C SER A 557 -4.07 -25.75 -3.13
N THR A 558 -2.74 -25.82 -3.20
CA THR A 558 -1.99 -26.14 -4.42
C THR A 558 -2.38 -25.30 -5.64
N THR A 559 -2.78 -24.06 -5.40
CA THR A 559 -3.13 -23.10 -6.45
C THR A 559 -1.89 -22.64 -7.20
N ARG A 560 -1.98 -22.55 -8.52
CA ARG A 560 -0.91 -22.09 -9.41
C ARG A 560 -1.35 -20.88 -10.22
N ILE A 561 -0.65 -19.77 -10.07
CA ILE A 561 -0.91 -18.50 -10.78
C ILE A 561 0.39 -18.16 -11.50
N VAL A 562 0.49 -18.48 -12.79
CA VAL A 562 1.77 -18.54 -13.49
C VAL A 562 1.72 -17.85 -14.84
N GLY A 563 2.68 -16.97 -15.12
CA GLY A 563 2.86 -16.37 -16.45
C GLY A 563 1.75 -15.43 -16.88
N ASN A 564 0.98 -14.85 -15.95
CA ASN A 564 -0.10 -13.95 -16.28
C ASN A 564 0.40 -12.48 -16.37
N GLU A 565 -0.27 -11.69 -17.21
CA GLU A 565 -0.18 -10.23 -17.18
C GLU A 565 -1.42 -9.67 -16.45
N ILE A 566 -1.20 -8.88 -15.38
CA ILE A 566 -2.27 -8.24 -14.60
C ILE A 566 -2.00 -6.74 -14.53
N CYS A 567 -2.86 -5.94 -15.13
CA CYS A 567 -2.59 -4.52 -15.27
C CYS A 567 -3.84 -3.62 -15.31
N TYR A 568 -3.64 -2.33 -15.06
CA TYR A 568 -4.68 -1.30 -15.05
C TYR A 568 -5.84 -1.64 -14.12
N GLY A 569 -5.50 -2.07 -12.90
CA GLY A 569 -6.47 -2.45 -11.88
C GLY A 569 -6.88 -1.28 -10.98
N ALA A 570 -8.17 -1.19 -10.68
CA ALA A 570 -8.67 -0.27 -9.67
C ALA A 570 -8.17 -0.62 -8.26
N GLU A 571 -7.89 -1.90 -8.03
CA GLU A 571 -7.33 -2.47 -6.81
C GLU A 571 -5.99 -3.17 -7.07
N GLY A 572 -5.64 -4.18 -6.24
CA GLY A 572 -4.40 -4.95 -6.33
C GLY A 572 -4.38 -6.02 -7.42
N GLY A 573 -3.25 -6.74 -7.50
CA GLY A 573 -3.06 -7.80 -8.49
C GLY A 573 -3.57 -9.16 -8.02
N ILE A 574 -2.81 -9.83 -7.16
CA ILE A 574 -3.09 -11.17 -6.64
C ILE A 574 -3.20 -11.12 -5.13
N TYR A 575 -4.28 -11.64 -4.58
CA TYR A 575 -4.46 -11.82 -3.15
C TYR A 575 -4.74 -13.28 -2.80
N VAL A 576 -3.97 -13.83 -1.84
CA VAL A 576 -4.12 -15.20 -1.34
C VAL A 576 -4.31 -15.16 0.16
N ASP A 577 -5.35 -15.81 0.66
CA ASP A 577 -5.69 -15.85 2.09
C ASP A 577 -6.03 -17.28 2.54
N GLU A 578 -5.64 -17.63 3.76
CA GLU A 578 -5.91 -18.94 4.36
C GLU A 578 -5.52 -20.12 3.42
N SER A 579 -4.29 -20.12 2.88
CA SER A 579 -3.81 -21.18 1.99
C SER A 579 -3.00 -22.22 2.76
N PRO A 580 -3.57 -23.39 3.09
CA PRO A 580 -2.92 -24.37 3.94
C PRO A 580 -1.80 -25.16 3.26
N ARG A 581 -1.70 -25.12 1.93
CA ARG A 581 -0.71 -25.87 1.16
C ARG A 581 -0.26 -25.13 -0.08
N GLY A 582 1.02 -24.86 -0.18
CA GLY A 582 1.86 -24.61 -1.33
C GLY A 582 1.22 -23.91 -2.54
N THR A 583 0.79 -22.67 -2.40
CA THR A 583 0.44 -21.83 -3.56
C THR A 583 1.70 -21.40 -4.30
N VAL A 584 1.68 -21.47 -5.62
CA VAL A 584 2.75 -20.98 -6.50
C VAL A 584 2.27 -19.76 -7.26
N ILE A 585 2.97 -18.65 -7.07
CA ILE A 585 2.75 -17.40 -7.82
C ILE A 585 4.08 -17.09 -8.53
N SER A 586 4.17 -17.38 -9.81
CA SER A 586 5.45 -17.24 -10.52
C SER A 586 5.31 -16.70 -11.93
N ASP A 587 6.38 -16.06 -12.39
CA ASP A 587 6.53 -15.62 -13.77
C ASP A 587 5.43 -14.63 -14.23
N ASN A 588 4.72 -13.96 -13.29
CA ASN A 588 3.68 -13.00 -13.62
C ASN A 588 4.28 -11.61 -13.85
N HIS A 589 3.66 -10.84 -14.75
CA HIS A 589 3.93 -9.42 -14.96
C HIS A 589 2.74 -8.62 -14.43
N ILE A 590 2.96 -7.85 -13.37
CA ILE A 590 1.92 -7.18 -12.60
C ILE A 590 2.25 -5.70 -12.48
N HIS A 591 1.38 -4.82 -13.02
CA HIS A 591 1.71 -3.41 -13.08
C HIS A 591 0.50 -2.47 -13.21
N HIS A 592 0.71 -1.17 -12.92
CA HIS A 592 -0.30 -0.10 -13.02
C HIS A 592 -1.54 -0.43 -12.20
N LEU A 593 -1.35 -0.66 -10.90
CA LEU A 593 -2.41 -1.03 -9.97
C LEU A 593 -2.72 0.11 -8.99
N GLY A 594 -3.90 0.03 -8.37
CA GLY A 594 -4.35 1.01 -7.40
C GLY A 594 -4.94 2.26 -8.04
N TRP A 595 -5.54 2.13 -9.21
CA TRP A 595 -6.16 3.27 -9.88
C TRP A 595 -7.21 3.98 -9.00
N VAL A 596 -8.03 3.22 -8.29
CA VAL A 596 -9.07 3.74 -7.39
C VAL A 596 -8.61 3.65 -5.94
N TYR A 597 -8.30 2.44 -5.46
CA TYR A 597 -7.91 2.19 -4.08
C TYR A 597 -6.40 2.10 -3.96
N LYS A 598 -5.83 2.91 -3.07
CA LYS A 598 -4.37 3.10 -2.98
C LYS A 598 -3.66 2.12 -2.04
N HIS A 599 -4.39 1.51 -1.12
CA HIS A 599 -3.85 0.55 -0.14
C HIS A 599 -3.79 -0.87 -0.71
N VAL A 600 -2.99 -1.07 -1.73
CA VAL A 600 -2.95 -2.30 -2.52
C VAL A 600 -1.52 -2.82 -2.72
N ALA A 601 -1.43 -4.08 -3.12
CA ALA A 601 -0.17 -4.72 -3.51
C ALA A 601 -0.27 -5.36 -4.90
N GLY A 602 0.86 -5.51 -5.56
CA GLY A 602 0.94 -6.35 -6.74
C GLY A 602 0.62 -7.79 -6.39
N ILE A 603 1.27 -8.32 -5.34
CA ILE A 603 0.97 -9.63 -4.75
C ILE A 603 0.83 -9.45 -3.26
N SER A 604 -0.27 -9.95 -2.68
CA SER A 604 -0.40 -9.98 -1.23
C SER A 604 -0.88 -11.33 -0.71
N THR A 605 -0.42 -11.66 0.50
CA THR A 605 -0.94 -12.80 1.24
C THR A 605 -1.58 -12.34 2.54
N GLY A 606 -2.71 -12.93 2.87
CA GLY A 606 -3.32 -12.82 4.19
C GLY A 606 -2.65 -13.74 5.21
N ASP A 607 -3.35 -14.04 6.28
CA ASP A 607 -2.89 -14.95 7.31
C ASP A 607 -3.10 -16.43 6.93
N GLN A 608 -2.48 -17.35 7.68
CA GLN A 608 -2.57 -18.81 7.48
C GLN A 608 -2.18 -19.26 6.05
N VAL A 609 -1.17 -18.60 5.46
CA VAL A 609 -0.58 -19.00 4.19
C VAL A 609 0.72 -19.74 4.46
N HIS A 610 0.78 -21.02 4.09
CA HIS A 610 1.90 -21.89 4.42
C HIS A 610 2.55 -22.50 3.18
N GLY A 611 3.88 -22.39 3.10
CA GLY A 611 4.67 -22.99 2.03
C GLY A 611 4.40 -22.41 0.65
N ALA A 612 3.99 -21.14 0.57
CA ALA A 612 3.83 -20.46 -0.72
C ALA A 612 5.19 -20.14 -1.34
N LEU A 613 5.26 -20.30 -2.67
CA LEU A 613 6.38 -19.85 -3.50
C LEU A 613 5.95 -18.65 -4.33
N ILE A 614 6.55 -17.49 -4.07
CA ILE A 614 6.35 -16.26 -4.85
C ILE A 614 7.68 -15.98 -5.56
N ALA A 615 7.78 -16.33 -6.84
CA ALA A 615 9.06 -16.34 -7.52
C ALA A 615 9.02 -15.83 -8.95
N HIS A 616 10.09 -15.19 -9.37
CA HIS A 616 10.24 -14.75 -10.77
C HIS A 616 9.13 -13.82 -11.27
N ASN A 617 8.47 -13.08 -10.38
CA ASN A 617 7.48 -12.11 -10.81
C ASN A 617 8.14 -10.76 -11.11
N HIS A 618 7.56 -10.02 -12.04
CA HIS A 618 7.90 -8.63 -12.32
C HIS A 618 6.74 -7.75 -11.86
N VAL A 619 6.96 -6.92 -10.84
CA VAL A 619 5.93 -6.07 -10.25
C VAL A 619 6.43 -4.63 -10.26
N HIS A 620 5.65 -3.73 -10.87
CA HIS A 620 6.00 -2.31 -10.92
C HIS A 620 4.77 -1.40 -11.04
N ASP A 621 4.95 -0.09 -10.90
CA ASP A 621 3.88 0.91 -10.96
C ASP A 621 2.70 0.57 -10.04
N THR A 622 2.99 0.35 -8.76
CA THR A 622 1.96 0.15 -7.73
C THR A 622 1.90 1.35 -6.79
N THR A 623 0.68 1.69 -6.36
CA THR A 623 0.47 2.83 -5.46
C THR A 623 0.99 2.58 -4.05
N ARG A 624 1.14 1.31 -3.64
CA ARG A 624 1.72 0.93 -2.36
C ARG A 624 2.72 -0.21 -2.54
N TRP A 625 2.47 -1.40 -2.12
CA TRP A 625 3.45 -2.50 -2.07
C TRP A 625 3.66 -3.21 -3.41
N GLY A 626 4.87 -3.67 -3.66
CA GLY A 626 5.12 -4.68 -4.67
C GLY A 626 4.62 -6.05 -4.21
N ILE A 627 5.17 -6.55 -3.10
CA ILE A 627 4.75 -7.79 -2.44
C ILE A 627 4.51 -7.47 -0.96
N SER A 628 3.33 -7.81 -0.43
CA SER A 628 2.96 -7.63 0.98
C SER A 628 2.48 -8.92 1.61
N LEU A 629 3.05 -9.26 2.77
CA LEU A 629 2.76 -10.50 3.48
C LEU A 629 2.21 -10.20 4.87
N ALA A 630 0.94 -10.53 5.12
CA ALA A 630 0.38 -10.47 6.47
C ALA A 630 0.66 -11.81 7.17
N HIS A 631 1.60 -11.81 8.13
CA HIS A 631 2.14 -13.04 8.72
C HIS A 631 1.90 -13.12 10.22
N HIS A 632 0.64 -13.31 10.64
CA HIS A 632 0.36 -13.53 12.07
C HIS A 632 0.60 -14.98 12.48
N THR A 633 0.32 -15.93 11.57
CA THR A 633 0.52 -17.38 11.77
C THR A 633 1.16 -18.08 10.58
N SER A 634 1.36 -17.39 9.47
CA SER A 634 1.92 -17.94 8.21
C SER A 634 3.36 -18.40 8.35
N THR A 635 3.75 -19.49 7.66
CA THR A 635 5.07 -20.10 7.79
C THR A 635 5.63 -20.65 6.49
N ASN A 636 6.97 -20.76 6.42
CA ASN A 636 7.70 -21.44 5.36
C ASN A 636 7.43 -20.91 3.95
N ASN A 637 7.12 -19.62 3.81
CA ASN A 637 6.93 -18.99 2.50
C ASN A 637 8.28 -18.58 1.92
N ILE A 638 8.43 -18.70 0.62
CA ILE A 638 9.65 -18.32 -0.11
C ILE A 638 9.29 -17.21 -1.10
N VAL A 639 10.00 -16.10 -1.00
CA VAL A 639 9.91 -14.96 -1.94
C VAL A 639 11.28 -14.83 -2.60
N GLU A 640 11.39 -15.18 -3.88
CA GLU A 640 12.69 -15.23 -4.53
C GLU A 640 12.66 -14.81 -6.00
N TYR A 641 13.80 -14.30 -6.49
CA TYR A 641 14.01 -13.91 -7.89
C TYR A 641 12.93 -12.97 -8.46
N ASN A 642 12.25 -12.19 -7.62
CA ASN A 642 11.29 -11.20 -8.09
C ASN A 642 12.00 -9.90 -8.45
N HIS A 643 11.52 -9.22 -9.48
CA HIS A 643 11.90 -7.87 -9.87
C HIS A 643 10.81 -6.89 -9.43
N LEU A 644 11.12 -6.02 -8.49
CA LEU A 644 10.19 -5.10 -7.85
C LEU A 644 10.73 -3.67 -8.00
N HIS A 645 10.00 -2.79 -8.71
CA HIS A 645 10.45 -1.41 -8.90
C HIS A 645 9.29 -0.43 -9.16
N ASP A 646 9.58 0.87 -9.10
CA ASP A 646 8.58 1.95 -9.25
C ASP A 646 7.35 1.72 -8.37
N LEU A 647 7.59 1.48 -7.09
CA LEU A 647 6.57 1.10 -6.11
C LEU A 647 6.33 2.22 -5.10
N ASN A 648 5.25 2.10 -4.34
CA ASN A 648 4.90 3.06 -3.28
C ASN A 648 4.64 4.47 -3.82
N THR A 649 4.08 4.59 -5.01
CA THR A 649 4.00 5.86 -5.73
C THR A 649 3.08 6.90 -5.08
N GLU A 650 2.13 6.46 -4.24
CA GLU A 650 1.13 7.36 -3.63
C GLU A 650 0.97 7.22 -2.11
N THR A 651 1.71 6.36 -1.46
CA THR A 651 1.56 6.12 -0.02
C THR A 651 2.91 6.14 0.71
N TYR A 652 2.88 6.16 2.03
CA TYR A 652 4.07 6.04 2.87
C TYR A 652 3.86 4.99 3.96
N ASP A 653 4.85 4.76 4.81
CA ASP A 653 4.89 3.67 5.78
C ASP A 653 4.70 2.33 5.07
N THR A 654 5.64 2.03 4.19
CA THR A 654 5.49 0.99 3.19
C THR A 654 6.84 0.44 2.73
N GLY A 655 6.84 -0.67 2.04
CA GLY A 655 8.03 -1.28 1.46
C GLY A 655 7.80 -1.91 0.09
N GLY A 656 8.83 -2.03 -0.72
CA GLY A 656 8.76 -2.78 -1.97
C GLY A 656 8.40 -4.25 -1.71
N LEU A 657 9.08 -4.85 -0.73
CA LEU A 657 8.73 -6.13 -0.12
C LEU A 657 8.48 -5.89 1.37
N GLU A 658 7.26 -6.13 1.80
CA GLU A 658 6.82 -5.78 3.16
C GLU A 658 6.19 -6.98 3.87
N VAL A 659 6.37 -7.01 5.18
CA VAL A 659 5.72 -7.95 6.10
C VAL A 659 5.11 -7.19 7.26
N THR A 660 3.84 -7.45 7.56
CA THR A 660 3.20 -7.03 8.80
C THR A 660 2.91 -8.25 9.68
N GLN A 661 3.40 -8.23 10.92
CA GLN A 661 3.18 -9.31 11.90
C GLN A 661 2.84 -8.74 13.27
N HIS A 662 1.64 -9.03 13.78
CA HIS A 662 1.23 -8.55 15.11
C HIS A 662 1.54 -9.53 16.25
N SER A 663 1.88 -10.78 15.94
CA SER A 663 2.25 -11.76 16.95
C SER A 663 3.71 -11.60 17.37
N ARG A 664 3.95 -11.26 18.64
CA ARG A 664 5.29 -11.04 19.19
C ARG A 664 6.16 -12.31 19.26
N GLU A 665 5.52 -13.48 19.36
CA GLU A 665 6.21 -14.75 19.58
C GLU A 665 6.24 -15.64 18.34
N HIS A 666 5.52 -15.30 17.28
CA HIS A 666 5.54 -16.08 16.05
C HIS A 666 6.89 -15.99 15.34
N ARG A 667 7.37 -17.10 14.80
CA ARG A 667 8.58 -17.23 13.98
C ARG A 667 8.22 -17.94 12.68
N THR A 668 8.21 -17.17 11.62
CA THR A 668 7.65 -17.60 10.34
C THR A 668 8.48 -18.65 9.61
N GLN A 669 9.82 -18.67 9.76
CA GLN A 669 10.75 -19.49 8.96
C GLN A 669 10.65 -19.22 7.44
N SER A 670 10.13 -18.05 7.06
CA SER A 670 10.03 -17.64 5.65
C SER A 670 11.35 -17.05 5.15
N ILE A 671 11.56 -17.14 3.84
CA ILE A 671 12.83 -16.78 3.20
C ILE A 671 12.59 -15.74 2.11
N PHE A 672 13.38 -14.66 2.14
CA PHE A 672 13.44 -13.65 1.07
C PHE A 672 14.84 -13.66 0.48
N ARG A 673 14.96 -14.05 -0.79
CA ARG A 673 16.28 -14.17 -1.41
C ARG A 673 16.28 -13.87 -2.90
N TYR A 674 17.42 -13.39 -3.39
CA TYR A 674 17.66 -13.12 -4.80
C TYR A 674 16.64 -12.17 -5.45
N ASN A 675 15.97 -11.34 -4.65
CA ASN A 675 15.06 -10.33 -5.19
C ASN A 675 15.85 -9.08 -5.58
N LEU A 676 15.48 -8.48 -6.69
CA LEU A 676 15.93 -7.16 -7.11
C LEU A 676 14.83 -6.16 -6.80
N ILE A 677 15.11 -5.22 -5.90
CA ILE A 677 14.15 -4.22 -5.42
C ILE A 677 14.75 -2.84 -5.59
N HIS A 678 14.08 -1.96 -6.33
CA HIS A 678 14.59 -0.62 -6.52
C HIS A 678 13.51 0.42 -6.77
N ASP A 679 13.87 1.71 -6.67
CA ASP A 679 13.02 2.84 -6.96
C ASP A 679 11.67 2.74 -6.21
N THR A 680 11.74 2.52 -4.89
CA THR A 680 10.56 2.57 -4.02
C THR A 680 10.40 3.97 -3.47
N GLY A 681 9.48 4.74 -4.01
CA GLY A 681 9.28 6.14 -3.64
C GLY A 681 7.88 6.41 -3.16
N GLY A 682 7.69 6.74 -1.89
CA GLY A 682 6.43 7.25 -1.39
C GLY A 682 6.22 8.71 -1.81
N TYR A 683 4.99 9.06 -2.14
CA TYR A 683 4.58 10.43 -2.41
C TYR A 683 3.91 11.06 -1.18
N SER A 684 4.37 12.23 -0.76
CA SER A 684 3.68 12.99 0.27
C SER A 684 2.48 13.72 -0.29
N SER A 685 1.30 13.39 0.18
CA SER A 685 0.11 14.15 -0.15
C SER A 685 0.05 15.53 0.49
N MET A 686 0.94 15.85 1.44
CA MET A 686 0.95 17.18 2.04
C MET A 686 1.53 18.22 1.08
N MET A 687 0.65 18.93 0.40
CA MET A 687 1.01 20.10 -0.42
C MET A 687 2.13 19.83 -1.44
N GLY A 688 2.18 18.63 -2.00
CA GLY A 688 3.13 18.28 -3.05
C GLY A 688 4.55 17.94 -2.58
N ARG A 689 4.75 17.60 -1.32
CA ARG A 689 6.07 17.21 -0.79
C ARG A 689 6.29 15.71 -0.86
N ASP A 690 7.53 15.30 -1.15
CA ASP A 690 7.91 13.90 -1.15
C ASP A 690 7.78 13.29 0.25
N MET A 691 7.23 12.09 0.31
CA MET A 691 7.11 11.34 1.56
C MET A 691 8.40 10.60 1.88
N TRP A 692 8.59 10.43 3.14
CA TRP A 692 9.55 9.54 3.75
C TRP A 692 8.82 8.30 4.32
N ASN A 693 9.59 7.29 4.73
CA ASN A 693 9.12 6.00 5.24
C ASN A 693 8.67 5.03 4.13
N SER A 694 9.42 5.03 3.01
CA SER A 694 9.33 4.02 1.96
C SER A 694 10.62 3.23 1.89
N TRP A 695 10.52 1.92 2.10
CA TRP A 695 11.63 0.99 2.26
C TRP A 695 11.77 0.04 1.08
N GLY A 696 12.95 -0.48 0.86
CA GLY A 696 13.14 -1.60 -0.05
C GLY A 696 12.54 -2.88 0.53
N ILE A 697 13.07 -3.33 1.68
CA ILE A 697 12.54 -4.46 2.47
C ILE A 697 12.07 -3.93 3.83
N TYR A 698 10.83 -4.21 4.19
CA TYR A 698 10.21 -3.74 5.41
C TYR A 698 9.66 -4.90 6.26
N LEU A 699 10.39 -5.25 7.32
CA LEU A 699 9.94 -6.20 8.34
C LEU A 699 9.25 -5.43 9.46
N ASP A 700 7.94 -5.15 9.24
CA ASP A 700 7.15 -4.29 10.12
C ASP A 700 6.62 -5.00 11.36
N SER A 701 6.28 -4.20 12.35
CA SER A 701 5.67 -4.57 13.63
C SER A 701 6.55 -5.59 14.36
N PHE A 702 6.17 -6.81 14.49
CA PHE A 702 6.93 -7.85 15.21
C PHE A 702 7.46 -8.96 14.28
N ALA A 703 7.68 -8.65 13.01
CA ALA A 703 8.11 -9.61 11.98
C ALA A 703 9.39 -10.35 12.40
N GLY A 704 9.26 -11.64 12.77
CA GLY A 704 10.33 -12.45 13.34
C GLY A 704 10.51 -13.81 12.68
N GLY A 705 11.76 -14.33 12.74
CA GLY A 705 12.13 -15.63 12.18
C GLY A 705 12.30 -15.63 10.66
N PHE A 706 12.49 -14.47 10.04
CA PHE A 706 12.79 -14.37 8.61
C PHE A 706 14.25 -14.61 8.32
N THR A 707 14.52 -15.26 7.16
CA THR A 707 15.85 -15.33 6.58
C THR A 707 15.86 -14.46 5.32
N VAL A 708 16.63 -13.36 5.34
CA VAL A 708 16.73 -12.38 4.25
C VAL A 708 18.15 -12.40 3.71
N HIS A 709 18.34 -12.91 2.49
CA HIS A 709 19.68 -13.04 1.97
C HIS A 709 19.78 -12.94 0.44
N HIS A 710 20.95 -12.54 -0.05
CA HIS A 710 21.25 -12.42 -1.47
C HIS A 710 20.27 -11.51 -2.23
N ASN A 711 19.64 -10.52 -1.56
CA ASN A 711 18.82 -9.51 -2.23
C ASN A 711 19.68 -8.31 -2.63
N VAL A 712 19.29 -7.65 -3.71
CA VAL A 712 19.86 -6.38 -4.14
C VAL A 712 18.80 -5.31 -4.02
N VAL A 713 19.08 -4.28 -3.23
CA VAL A 713 18.15 -3.19 -2.92
C VAL A 713 18.84 -1.86 -3.16
N TYR A 714 18.29 -1.02 -4.05
CA TYR A 714 18.81 0.33 -4.28
C TYR A 714 17.70 1.34 -4.59
N GLY A 715 17.98 2.64 -4.40
CA GLY A 715 17.04 3.71 -4.76
C GLY A 715 15.75 3.72 -3.94
N ALA A 716 15.69 3.05 -2.79
CA ALA A 716 14.55 3.16 -1.89
C ALA A 716 14.59 4.50 -1.15
N GLN A 717 13.46 5.20 -1.06
CA GLN A 717 13.40 6.60 -0.66
C GLN A 717 13.81 6.88 0.80
N ASP A 718 13.55 5.98 1.75
CA ASP A 718 13.95 6.16 3.15
C ASP A 718 15.07 5.22 3.61
N GLY A 719 15.12 4.01 3.08
CA GLY A 719 16.19 3.05 3.36
C GLY A 719 15.99 1.71 2.69
N GLY A 720 17.07 0.94 2.59
CA GLY A 720 17.04 -0.38 1.94
C GLY A 720 16.37 -1.45 2.80
N LEU A 721 16.52 -1.37 4.12
CA LEU A 721 15.96 -2.33 5.07
C LEU A 721 15.44 -1.64 6.33
N MET A 722 14.24 -2.03 6.76
CA MET A 722 13.73 -1.75 8.10
C MET A 722 13.35 -3.04 8.82
N VAL A 723 13.76 -3.15 10.09
CA VAL A 723 13.32 -4.19 11.03
C VAL A 723 12.71 -3.52 12.25
N GLN A 724 11.43 -3.77 12.52
CA GLN A 724 10.68 -3.13 13.59
C GLN A 724 10.14 -4.16 14.59
N GLY A 725 10.80 -4.31 15.71
CA GLY A 725 10.31 -5.15 16.83
C GLY A 725 10.39 -6.66 16.63
N GLY A 726 10.97 -7.14 15.53
CA GLY A 726 11.09 -8.56 15.21
C GLY A 726 12.18 -9.27 16.02
N LYS A 727 12.03 -10.61 16.17
CA LYS A 727 13.02 -11.48 16.84
C LYS A 727 13.56 -12.53 15.88
N ASP A 728 14.81 -12.91 16.10
CA ASP A 728 15.49 -14.05 15.46
C ASP A 728 15.51 -13.97 13.92
N ASN A 729 15.62 -12.75 13.35
CA ASN A 729 15.78 -12.55 11.92
C ASN A 729 17.24 -12.75 11.53
N LYS A 730 17.47 -13.39 10.37
CA LYS A 730 18.80 -13.58 9.79
C LYS A 730 18.93 -12.79 8.50
N ILE A 731 19.80 -11.79 8.49
CA ILE A 731 19.96 -10.85 7.39
C ILE A 731 21.42 -10.89 6.94
N PHE A 732 21.69 -11.57 5.84
CA PHE A 732 23.06 -11.75 5.41
C PHE A 732 23.22 -11.78 3.89
N ASN A 733 24.42 -11.44 3.44
CA ASN A 733 24.77 -11.46 2.03
C ASN A 733 23.82 -10.67 1.13
N ASN A 734 23.29 -9.53 1.64
CA ASN A 734 22.49 -8.62 0.86
C ASN A 734 23.33 -7.42 0.43
N LEU A 735 22.90 -6.77 -0.62
CA LEU A 735 23.47 -5.55 -1.17
C LEU A 735 22.48 -4.41 -1.02
N PHE A 736 22.82 -3.37 -0.25
CA PHE A 736 22.05 -2.16 -0.05
C PHE A 736 22.83 -0.97 -0.60
N VAL A 737 22.35 -0.36 -1.69
CA VAL A 737 23.09 0.70 -2.39
C VAL A 737 22.22 1.94 -2.57
N ASP A 738 22.76 3.10 -2.19
CA ASP A 738 22.15 4.42 -2.41
C ASP A 738 20.65 4.47 -2.06
N ASN A 739 20.30 3.91 -0.90
CA ASN A 739 18.94 3.98 -0.37
C ASN A 739 18.82 5.19 0.56
N GLY A 740 17.85 6.04 0.31
CA GLY A 740 17.46 7.14 1.16
C GLY A 740 18.51 8.21 1.48
N PRO A 741 18.08 9.46 1.62
CA PRO A 741 18.96 10.54 2.05
C PRO A 741 19.25 10.52 3.56
N ARG A 742 18.50 9.76 4.34
CA ARG A 742 18.62 9.77 5.81
C ARG A 742 19.39 8.57 6.36
N ARG A 743 19.14 7.38 5.82
CA ARG A 743 19.69 6.12 6.36
C ARG A 743 19.62 5.00 5.32
N GLN A 744 20.51 4.04 5.45
CA GLN A 744 20.49 2.85 4.61
C GLN A 744 19.74 1.70 5.28
N ILE A 745 19.98 1.51 6.57
CA ILE A 745 19.41 0.41 7.38
C ILE A 745 18.80 0.99 8.64
N LEU A 746 17.61 0.50 9.02
CA LEU A 746 17.01 0.75 10.34
C LEU A 746 16.75 -0.57 11.07
N ILE A 747 17.24 -0.72 12.28
CA ILE A 747 16.81 -1.77 13.21
C ILE A 747 16.31 -1.10 14.48
N ALA A 748 15.00 -1.21 14.72
CA ALA A 748 14.33 -0.58 15.85
C ALA A 748 13.94 -1.59 16.93
N ASN A 749 14.24 -1.28 18.19
CA ASN A 749 13.75 -2.04 19.33
C ASN A 749 12.32 -1.63 19.70
N PHE A 750 11.40 -1.81 18.76
CA PHE A 750 10.01 -1.41 18.90
C PHE A 750 9.32 -2.19 20.02
N ALA A 751 8.64 -1.45 20.90
CA ALA A 751 7.97 -2.00 22.09
C ALA A 751 8.86 -2.93 22.96
N ASN A 752 10.19 -2.72 22.94
CA ASN A 752 11.19 -3.55 23.61
C ASN A 752 11.09 -5.04 23.26
N ASN A 753 10.72 -5.36 22.02
CA ASN A 753 10.51 -6.75 21.58
C ASN A 753 11.63 -7.32 20.72
N SER A 754 12.51 -6.50 20.16
CA SER A 754 13.58 -6.98 19.28
C SER A 754 14.63 -7.78 20.03
N SER A 755 15.02 -8.92 19.49
CA SER A 755 16.15 -9.72 19.99
C SER A 755 16.62 -10.74 18.97
N GLY A 756 17.87 -11.17 19.06
CA GLY A 756 18.42 -12.29 18.31
C GLY A 756 18.51 -12.07 16.78
N THR A 757 18.40 -10.84 16.29
CA THR A 757 18.61 -10.53 14.87
C THR A 757 20.11 -10.65 14.54
N GLU A 758 20.44 -11.33 13.45
CA GLU A 758 21.79 -11.47 12.92
C GLU A 758 21.92 -10.62 11.66
N PHE A 759 22.89 -9.71 11.60
CA PHE A 759 23.19 -8.88 10.44
C PHE A 759 24.67 -9.02 10.06
N HIS A 760 24.98 -9.81 9.04
CA HIS A 760 26.37 -10.10 8.70
C HIS A 760 26.57 -10.33 7.20
N HIS A 761 27.82 -10.19 6.73
CA HIS A 761 28.18 -10.37 5.32
C HIS A 761 27.35 -9.52 4.36
N ASN A 762 26.83 -8.35 4.79
CA ASN A 762 26.12 -7.44 3.91
C ASN A 762 27.04 -6.35 3.37
N ILE A 763 26.73 -5.81 2.22
CA ILE A 763 27.35 -4.60 1.67
C ILE A 763 26.36 -3.45 1.81
N VAL A 764 26.77 -2.35 2.47
CA VAL A 764 26.01 -1.12 2.61
C VAL A 764 26.83 0.02 2.02
N ALA A 765 26.49 0.44 0.81
CA ALA A 765 27.25 1.43 0.06
C ALA A 765 26.36 2.61 -0.37
N PHE A 766 26.82 3.84 -0.20
CA PHE A 766 26.04 5.03 -0.55
C PHE A 766 26.90 6.25 -0.81
N ALA A 767 26.34 7.22 -1.51
CA ALA A 767 27.04 8.45 -1.89
C ALA A 767 26.59 9.69 -1.08
N SER A 768 25.38 9.68 -0.50
CA SER A 768 24.84 10.84 0.23
C SER A 768 25.56 11.05 1.57
N PRO A 769 26.27 12.18 1.78
CA PRO A 769 26.95 12.45 3.06
C PRO A 769 25.98 12.75 4.21
N GLU A 770 24.73 13.06 3.91
CA GLU A 770 23.68 13.29 4.92
C GLU A 770 23.14 11.99 5.51
N SER A 771 23.26 10.88 4.77
CA SER A 771 22.78 9.57 5.17
C SER A 771 23.67 8.92 6.25
N VAL A 772 23.11 7.94 6.95
CA VAL A 772 23.84 7.07 7.88
C VAL A 772 23.79 5.62 7.41
N ALA A 773 24.83 4.85 7.68
CA ALA A 773 24.87 3.43 7.33
C ALA A 773 23.79 2.65 8.06
N VAL A 774 23.69 2.87 9.37
CA VAL A 774 22.72 2.21 10.26
C VAL A 774 22.10 3.26 11.19
N TYR A 775 20.78 3.23 11.27
CA TYR A 775 20.02 3.88 12.32
C TYR A 775 19.60 2.80 13.32
N ALA A 776 20.26 2.73 14.45
CA ALA A 776 19.89 1.83 15.53
C ALA A 776 18.80 2.49 16.37
N GLY A 777 17.68 1.81 16.56
CA GLY A 777 16.59 2.34 17.38
C GLY A 777 17.03 2.71 18.80
N ARG A 778 16.28 3.59 19.44
CA ARG A 778 16.57 4.09 20.79
C ARG A 778 16.78 2.93 21.79
N ARG A 779 17.84 3.02 22.60
CA ARG A 779 18.23 2.02 23.62
C ARG A 779 18.40 0.63 23.02
N MET A 780 19.27 0.50 22.04
CA MET A 780 19.57 -0.78 21.44
C MET A 780 20.55 -1.58 22.30
N PRO A 781 20.10 -2.58 23.10
CA PRO A 781 21.01 -3.47 23.80
C PRO A 781 21.68 -4.42 22.80
N GLU A 782 22.87 -4.96 23.18
CA GLU A 782 23.61 -5.94 22.37
C GLU A 782 22.75 -7.18 22.00
N THR A 783 21.73 -7.47 22.77
CA THR A 783 20.81 -8.59 22.54
C THR A 783 19.83 -8.35 21.39
N VAL A 784 19.66 -7.10 20.91
CA VAL A 784 18.74 -6.77 19.82
C VAL A 784 19.24 -7.33 18.48
N ALA A 785 20.52 -7.08 18.20
CA ALA A 785 21.14 -7.58 16.98
C ALA A 785 22.64 -7.82 17.17
N THR A 786 23.16 -8.81 16.45
CA THR A 786 24.60 -9.04 16.27
C THR A 786 25.00 -8.57 14.88
N TRP A 787 26.17 -7.93 14.80
CA TRP A 787 26.67 -7.33 13.58
C TRP A 787 28.11 -7.78 13.38
N ASP A 788 28.43 -8.34 12.21
CA ASP A 788 29.83 -8.66 11.89
C ASP A 788 30.04 -8.95 10.39
N ARG A 789 31.28 -8.84 9.94
CA ARG A 789 31.72 -9.15 8.56
C ARG A 789 30.94 -8.40 7.47
N ASN A 790 30.48 -7.17 7.79
CA ASN A 790 29.84 -6.32 6.82
C ASN A 790 30.87 -5.42 6.13
N LEU A 791 30.58 -5.02 4.90
CA LEU A 791 31.32 -3.96 4.24
C LEU A 791 30.46 -2.70 4.20
N TYR A 792 31.02 -1.62 4.72
CA TYR A 792 30.39 -0.29 4.70
C TYR A 792 31.19 0.65 3.79
N TRP A 793 30.51 1.45 2.99
CA TRP A 793 31.14 2.42 2.12
C TRP A 793 30.32 3.67 1.96
N LEU A 794 30.93 4.83 2.27
CA LEU A 794 30.40 6.13 1.90
C LEU A 794 31.41 6.79 0.94
N ALA A 795 30.97 7.08 -0.27
CA ALA A 795 31.80 7.78 -1.26
C ALA A 795 32.15 9.17 -0.71
N GLY A 796 33.47 9.44 -0.59
CA GLY A 796 33.92 10.68 0.03
C GLY A 796 34.29 10.59 1.50
N GLY A 797 34.01 9.48 2.18
CA GLY A 797 34.38 9.26 3.59
C GLY A 797 33.42 9.88 4.61
N GLY A 798 33.77 9.79 5.89
CA GLY A 798 32.94 10.33 6.98
C GLY A 798 31.73 9.44 7.35
N LEU A 799 31.86 8.13 7.19
CA LEU A 799 30.80 7.16 7.52
C LEU A 799 30.28 7.32 8.95
N ARG A 800 28.97 7.36 9.09
CA ARG A 800 28.30 7.56 10.39
C ARG A 800 27.25 6.50 10.67
N PHE A 801 27.06 6.24 11.96
CA PHE A 801 26.00 5.43 12.53
C PHE A 801 25.15 6.30 13.44
N CYS A 802 23.85 6.16 13.41
CA CYS A 802 22.95 6.89 14.30
C CYS A 802 22.51 6.01 15.46
N LEU A 803 22.83 6.46 16.68
CA LEU A 803 22.51 5.77 17.94
C LEU A 803 21.72 6.73 18.83
N PRO A 804 20.38 6.80 18.71
CA PRO A 804 19.56 7.64 19.57
C PRO A 804 19.72 7.27 21.06
N GLY A 805 20.02 8.24 21.88
CA GLY A 805 20.22 8.10 23.32
C GLY A 805 19.57 9.24 24.09
N ASP A 806 19.99 9.41 25.32
CA ASP A 806 19.55 10.53 26.17
C ASP A 806 20.40 11.80 25.96
N GLU A 807 21.47 11.71 25.13
CA GLU A 807 22.33 12.82 24.75
C GLU A 807 21.63 13.72 23.71
N PRO A 808 22.08 14.97 23.52
CA PRO A 808 21.60 15.85 22.45
C PRO A 808 21.70 15.23 21.08
N TYR A 809 20.72 15.50 20.21
CA TYR A 809 20.56 14.93 18.86
C TYR A 809 21.86 14.92 18.04
N ALA A 810 22.64 16.00 18.07
CA ALA A 810 23.92 16.08 17.34
C ALA A 810 24.92 15.00 17.76
N GLN A 811 24.80 14.46 18.95
CA GLN A 811 25.69 13.42 19.49
C GLN A 811 25.19 12.00 19.18
N TRP A 812 24.04 11.81 18.53
CA TRP A 812 23.58 10.50 18.10
C TRP A 812 24.38 9.96 16.92
N PHE A 813 25.00 10.85 16.14
CA PHE A 813 25.79 10.48 14.96
C PHE A 813 27.23 10.17 15.37
N ARG A 814 27.60 8.91 15.25
CA ARG A 814 28.89 8.37 15.73
C ARG A 814 29.68 7.78 14.56
N PRO A 815 31.02 7.91 14.55
CA PRO A 815 31.87 7.27 13.56
C PRO A 815 31.91 5.74 13.76
N PHE A 816 32.42 5.03 12.76
CA PHE A 816 32.53 3.58 12.78
C PHE A 816 33.34 3.03 13.96
N GLU A 817 34.40 3.72 14.35
CA GLU A 817 35.27 3.35 15.48
C GLU A 817 34.50 3.32 16.82
N PHE A 818 33.55 4.26 16.98
CA PHE A 818 32.67 4.28 18.15
C PHE A 818 31.74 3.06 18.16
N TRP A 819 31.13 2.75 16.99
CA TRP A 819 30.28 1.59 16.80
C TRP A 819 31.00 0.28 17.09
N ARG A 820 32.22 0.11 16.57
CA ARG A 820 33.11 -1.03 16.88
C ARG A 820 33.46 -1.11 18.36
N GLY A 821 33.66 0.03 19.00
CA GLY A 821 33.96 0.12 20.43
C GLY A 821 32.83 -0.43 21.32
N LEU A 822 31.59 -0.43 20.84
CA LEU A 822 30.45 -1.06 21.50
C LEU A 822 30.42 -2.59 21.35
N GLY A 823 31.33 -3.16 20.56
CA GLY A 823 31.39 -4.61 20.33
C GLY A 823 30.81 -5.10 19.04
N PHE A 824 30.21 -4.21 18.24
CA PHE A 824 29.63 -4.52 16.94
C PHE A 824 30.68 -4.50 15.81
N ASP A 825 30.43 -5.21 14.72
CA ASP A 825 31.20 -5.16 13.46
C ASP A 825 32.73 -5.28 13.64
N LYS A 826 33.18 -6.19 14.49
CA LYS A 826 34.61 -6.35 14.82
C LYS A 826 35.47 -6.76 13.62
N GLU A 827 34.94 -7.66 12.78
CA GLU A 827 35.58 -8.14 11.56
C GLU A 827 35.08 -7.43 10.29
N SER A 828 34.20 -6.41 10.44
CA SER A 828 33.69 -5.60 9.33
C SER A 828 34.71 -4.57 8.86
N VAL A 829 34.58 -4.14 7.61
CA VAL A 829 35.50 -3.18 6.99
C VAL A 829 34.76 -1.95 6.40
N VAL A 830 35.46 -0.83 6.38
CA VAL A 830 35.06 0.37 5.64
C VAL A 830 35.96 0.45 4.40
N ALA A 831 35.45 0.08 3.24
CA ALA A 831 36.18 0.03 1.98
C ALA A 831 35.27 0.15 0.76
N ASP A 832 35.81 0.60 -0.37
CA ASP A 832 35.09 0.60 -1.65
C ASP A 832 34.74 -0.85 -2.04
N PRO A 833 33.45 -1.16 -2.28
CA PRO A 833 33.04 -2.49 -2.72
C PRO A 833 33.55 -2.87 -4.11
N GLN A 834 34.05 -1.92 -4.90
CA GLN A 834 34.59 -2.11 -6.27
C GLN A 834 33.55 -2.72 -7.21
N PHE A 835 32.39 -2.06 -7.32
CA PHE A 835 31.37 -2.44 -8.28
C PHE A 835 31.85 -2.27 -9.73
N VAL A 836 31.48 -3.19 -10.62
CA VAL A 836 31.87 -3.18 -12.03
C VAL A 836 31.40 -1.90 -12.74
N ALA A 837 30.17 -1.45 -12.52
CA ALA A 837 29.66 -0.22 -13.11
C ALA A 837 28.46 0.35 -12.32
N ALA A 838 28.69 0.83 -11.10
CA ALA A 838 27.66 1.35 -10.21
C ALA A 838 26.75 2.42 -10.86
N ALA A 839 27.32 3.30 -11.67
CA ALA A 839 26.54 4.34 -12.39
C ALA A 839 25.53 3.79 -13.42
N ARG A 840 25.57 2.50 -13.71
CA ARG A 840 24.61 1.78 -14.56
C ARG A 840 23.84 0.71 -13.78
N HIS A 841 23.87 0.78 -12.47
CA HIS A 841 23.29 -0.20 -11.55
C HIS A 841 23.84 -1.63 -11.73
N ASP A 842 25.05 -1.75 -12.28
CA ASP A 842 25.78 -3.01 -12.34
C ASP A 842 26.64 -3.15 -11.08
N TYR A 843 26.05 -3.75 -10.06
CA TYR A 843 26.63 -3.92 -8.73
C TYR A 843 27.40 -5.25 -8.58
N ARG A 844 27.70 -5.93 -9.67
CA ARG A 844 28.64 -7.07 -9.62
C ARG A 844 29.97 -6.61 -9.07
N LEU A 845 30.60 -7.45 -8.27
CA LEU A 845 31.89 -7.13 -7.65
C LEU A 845 33.05 -7.45 -8.60
N ALA A 846 34.08 -6.62 -8.55
CA ALA A 846 35.37 -7.00 -9.14
C ALA A 846 36.01 -8.14 -8.34
N ASP A 847 36.86 -8.96 -8.97
CA ASP A 847 37.54 -10.07 -8.31
C ASP A 847 38.43 -9.64 -7.14
N THR A 848 38.81 -8.37 -7.10
CA THR A 848 39.64 -7.75 -6.05
C THR A 848 38.82 -7.12 -4.94
N SER A 849 37.49 -7.23 -4.98
CA SER A 849 36.62 -6.59 -3.98
C SER A 849 36.94 -7.09 -2.57
N PRO A 850 37.11 -6.18 -1.60
CA PRO A 850 37.34 -6.56 -0.20
C PRO A 850 36.17 -7.31 0.42
N ALA A 851 34.95 -7.21 -0.12
CA ALA A 851 33.80 -7.96 0.33
C ALA A 851 33.97 -9.47 0.20
N LEU A 852 34.68 -9.93 -0.83
CA LEU A 852 34.95 -11.36 -1.06
C LEU A 852 35.81 -11.95 0.05
N SER A 853 36.77 -11.17 0.57
CA SER A 853 37.63 -11.60 1.68
C SER A 853 36.89 -11.69 3.03
N LEU A 854 35.74 -11.01 3.15
CA LEU A 854 34.85 -11.13 4.32
C LEU A 854 33.92 -12.33 4.23
N GLY A 855 33.86 -13.02 3.08
CA GLY A 855 32.98 -14.14 2.83
C GLY A 855 31.66 -13.76 2.15
N PHE A 856 31.56 -12.56 1.58
CA PHE A 856 30.41 -12.19 0.76
C PHE A 856 30.36 -13.04 -0.51
N GLU A 857 29.24 -13.65 -0.79
CA GLU A 857 29.00 -14.45 -1.99
C GLU A 857 28.41 -13.57 -3.11
N PRO A 858 29.00 -13.55 -4.31
CA PRO A 858 28.46 -12.78 -5.43
C PRO A 858 27.00 -13.15 -5.73
N ILE A 859 26.17 -12.15 -5.99
CA ILE A 859 24.74 -12.33 -6.24
C ILE A 859 24.50 -12.41 -7.75
N ASP A 860 23.95 -13.53 -8.22
CA ASP A 860 23.53 -13.70 -9.62
C ASP A 860 22.06 -13.27 -9.79
N LEU A 861 21.86 -12.18 -10.51
CA LEU A 861 20.54 -11.64 -10.86
C LEU A 861 20.08 -12.02 -12.28
N SER A 862 20.82 -12.87 -12.99
CA SER A 862 20.54 -13.18 -14.40
C SER A 862 19.20 -13.85 -14.64
N THR A 863 18.60 -14.43 -13.60
CA THR A 863 17.31 -15.14 -13.64
C THR A 863 16.19 -14.41 -12.89
N VAL A 864 16.44 -13.17 -12.47
CA VAL A 864 15.43 -12.35 -11.78
C VAL A 864 14.35 -11.90 -12.76
N GLY A 865 13.09 -11.92 -12.30
CA GLY A 865 11.92 -11.63 -13.13
C GLY A 865 11.40 -12.85 -13.91
N PRO A 866 10.37 -12.68 -14.76
CA PRO A 866 9.71 -13.77 -15.47
C PRO A 866 10.66 -14.55 -16.38
N ARG A 867 10.59 -15.85 -16.29
CA ARG A 867 11.34 -16.78 -17.17
C ARG A 867 10.57 -16.94 -18.48
N ARG A 868 11.27 -16.87 -19.59
CA ARG A 868 10.68 -17.02 -20.94
C ARG A 868 10.46 -18.49 -21.28
#